data_2a42cb0189b16b6942cd192d38b69da3
#
_entry.id   2a42cb0189b16b6942cd192d38b69da3
#
_cell.length_a   1.000
_cell.length_b   1.000
_cell.length_c   1.000
_cell.angle_alpha   90.00
_cell.angle_beta   90.00
_cell.angle_gamma   90.00
#
_symmetry.space_group_name_H-M   'P 1'
#
loop_
_entity.id
_entity.type
_entity.pdbx_description
1 polymer ?
#
loop_
_entity_poly.entity_id
_entity_poly.type
_entity_poly.pdbx_seq_one_letter_code
_entity_poly.pdbx_strand_id
1 'polypeptide(L)'
;MSEAIEYELIGDIAVLAANNPPVNALGVDVRRGLQTGIERAESDGAKAVLIYGKRRTFFAGADIREFGRPLQEPGLPSLCNRIEAAPMLVVSVLHGTALGGGLELALSSHYRVALPSAKVGLPEVHLGLIPGAGGTQRLPRITGVEAALDIITSGRQVRADEALKLGLVDKVQDGDPREIGLAYVRELLDSGAARRAVGEMPAPEPVDFDAVHEQVLKKGRGQMSPAAAVRAIQVACEAESFEAGLAREREMFTDLMASDQREGMIHAFFGERAVGKLPELKGVEPRMLHHIGVIGGGTMGAGIATACLLSGLPVTMLEMSPEAAHAAKERIAGNLSGALKRGKLSQEAHDDILDNKLELATGYGALSGVDLVIEAVFEDMEVKKQVFTKLDEVCKDGAVLASNTSYLDINEIAAMTKRPGDVIGLHFFSPAHVMKLLEIVVADKTAPDVVATGFALGHRLRKVSVRAGVCDGFIGNRILSTYRTCADHMVLDGASPYQIDKALTDFGFAMGPFAVSDLAGLDIGWAVRKRKRAEGMDPRARDSSYADKLYEDGHFGQKTGKGYYVYEKGKRGGVPNPEVMPLIEAERAEKGITPRDFTDEEIMRRYMTAMVNEAARVVGEGIARRPLDVDVTLLYGYGFPRYRGGPLKWADMQGLPDVLADIRKWAEEDDYFWQPAPLLEKLVAEGRTFDDLNKEA
;
A
#
# COMPACT_ATOMS: atom_id res chain seq x y z
N MET A 1 -31.07 19.27 -16.88
CA MET A 1 -30.44 18.38 -15.85
C MET A 1 -29.24 17.72 -16.47
N SER A 2 -28.21 17.40 -15.71
CA SER A 2 -27.07 16.63 -16.23
C SER A 2 -27.53 15.19 -16.52
N GLU A 3 -26.94 14.51 -17.51
CA GLU A 3 -27.23 13.09 -17.78
C GLU A 3 -26.86 12.18 -16.60
N ALA A 4 -26.08 12.69 -15.62
CA ALA A 4 -25.60 11.95 -14.46
C ALA A 4 -26.63 11.82 -13.32
N ILE A 5 -27.68 12.66 -13.28
CA ILE A 5 -28.74 12.62 -12.28
C ILE A 5 -30.10 12.62 -12.99
N GLU A 6 -30.85 11.56 -12.79
CA GLU A 6 -32.22 11.44 -13.27
C GLU A 6 -33.19 11.96 -12.20
N TYR A 7 -34.19 12.75 -12.60
CA TYR A 7 -35.23 13.31 -11.74
C TYR A 7 -36.59 12.70 -12.09
N GLU A 8 -37.30 12.21 -11.09
CA GLU A 8 -38.68 11.71 -11.21
C GLU A 8 -39.48 12.23 -10.02
N LEU A 9 -40.71 12.73 -10.27
CA LEU A 9 -41.64 13.07 -9.20
C LEU A 9 -42.70 11.98 -9.06
N ILE A 10 -42.80 11.35 -7.87
CA ILE A 10 -43.71 10.26 -7.56
C ILE A 10 -44.68 10.74 -6.43
N GLY A 11 -45.83 11.21 -6.82
CA GLY A 11 -46.71 11.89 -5.86
C GLY A 11 -46.09 13.17 -5.33
N ASP A 12 -45.77 13.22 -4.06
CA ASP A 12 -45.12 14.32 -3.37
C ASP A 12 -43.63 14.01 -3.02
N ILE A 13 -43.04 12.96 -3.62
CA ILE A 13 -41.63 12.56 -3.42
C ILE A 13 -40.84 12.80 -4.70
N ALA A 14 -39.83 13.65 -4.65
CA ALA A 14 -38.88 13.80 -5.73
C ALA A 14 -37.75 12.78 -5.59
N VAL A 15 -37.48 12.02 -6.65
CA VAL A 15 -36.44 10.97 -6.69
C VAL A 15 -35.28 11.45 -7.52
N LEU A 16 -34.09 11.52 -6.92
CA LEU A 16 -32.82 11.85 -7.57
C LEU A 16 -31.98 10.59 -7.67
N ALA A 17 -31.91 10.01 -8.87
CA ALA A 17 -31.17 8.78 -9.13
C ALA A 17 -29.84 9.08 -9.81
N ALA A 18 -28.73 8.81 -9.12
CA ALA A 18 -27.40 9.00 -9.68
C ALA A 18 -26.98 7.84 -10.60
N ASN A 19 -26.55 8.16 -11.83
CA ASN A 19 -26.11 7.20 -12.83
C ASN A 19 -24.82 7.68 -13.52
N ASN A 20 -23.71 7.70 -12.78
CA ASN A 20 -22.39 8.10 -13.26
C ASN A 20 -21.38 6.94 -13.08
N PRO A 21 -21.39 5.95 -14.02
CA PRO A 21 -20.49 4.81 -13.92
C PRO A 21 -19.01 5.20 -13.97
N PRO A 22 -18.10 4.36 -13.39
CA PRO A 22 -18.40 3.05 -12.79
C PRO A 22 -18.85 3.09 -11.33
N VAL A 23 -18.65 4.20 -10.60
CA VAL A 23 -18.80 4.26 -9.12
C VAL A 23 -19.54 5.49 -8.61
N ASN A 24 -20.25 6.20 -9.46
CA ASN A 24 -20.97 7.43 -9.10
C ASN A 24 -20.08 8.47 -8.40
N ALA A 25 -18.84 8.71 -8.91
CA ALA A 25 -17.98 9.74 -8.36
C ALA A 25 -18.66 11.12 -8.42
N LEU A 26 -18.51 11.93 -7.36
CA LEU A 26 -19.11 13.26 -7.22
C LEU A 26 -18.33 14.33 -8.03
N GLY A 27 -18.21 14.12 -9.33
CA GLY A 27 -17.73 15.15 -10.27
C GLY A 27 -18.74 16.29 -10.47
N VAL A 28 -18.33 17.35 -11.17
CA VAL A 28 -19.13 18.56 -11.35
C VAL A 28 -20.52 18.31 -11.92
N ASP A 29 -20.67 17.39 -12.87
CA ASP A 29 -21.97 17.10 -13.50
C ASP A 29 -22.94 16.43 -12.52
N VAL A 30 -22.44 15.54 -11.65
CA VAL A 30 -23.23 14.93 -10.58
C VAL A 30 -23.64 16.00 -9.55
N ARG A 31 -22.70 16.86 -9.13
CA ARG A 31 -22.99 17.92 -8.17
C ARG A 31 -24.02 18.93 -8.70
N ARG A 32 -23.89 19.37 -9.95
CA ARG A 32 -24.87 20.23 -10.63
C ARG A 32 -26.24 19.55 -10.74
N GLY A 33 -26.26 18.28 -11.13
CA GLY A 33 -27.50 17.53 -11.25
C GLY A 33 -28.24 17.38 -9.92
N LEU A 34 -27.53 17.13 -8.82
CA LEU A 34 -28.12 17.06 -7.48
C LEU A 34 -28.67 18.43 -7.03
N GLN A 35 -27.89 19.51 -7.21
CA GLN A 35 -28.33 20.86 -6.85
C GLN A 35 -29.60 21.24 -7.64
N THR A 36 -29.59 21.10 -8.96
CA THR A 36 -30.74 21.40 -9.82
C THR A 36 -31.94 20.51 -9.48
N GLY A 37 -31.68 19.25 -9.11
CA GLY A 37 -32.74 18.31 -8.68
C GLY A 37 -33.44 18.75 -7.39
N ILE A 38 -32.68 19.25 -6.41
CA ILE A 38 -33.23 19.80 -5.16
C ILE A 38 -34.03 21.08 -5.43
N GLU A 39 -33.48 22.01 -6.22
CA GLU A 39 -34.16 23.25 -6.60
C GLU A 39 -35.47 22.97 -7.35
N ARG A 40 -35.48 21.96 -8.23
CA ARG A 40 -36.65 21.53 -8.93
C ARG A 40 -37.71 20.88 -7.98
N ALA A 41 -37.23 20.06 -7.03
CA ALA A 41 -38.14 19.45 -6.03
C ALA A 41 -38.88 20.51 -5.18
N GLU A 42 -38.18 21.60 -4.84
CA GLU A 42 -38.80 22.76 -4.19
C GLU A 42 -39.87 23.43 -5.08
N SER A 43 -39.52 23.65 -6.35
CA SER A 43 -40.44 24.27 -7.33
C SER A 43 -41.65 23.40 -7.62
N ASP A 44 -41.49 22.09 -7.66
CA ASP A 44 -42.55 21.11 -7.88
C ASP A 44 -43.39 20.87 -6.60
N GLY A 45 -43.05 21.49 -5.47
CA GLY A 45 -43.74 21.35 -4.20
C GLY A 45 -43.62 20.00 -3.52
N ALA A 46 -42.51 19.28 -3.79
CA ALA A 46 -42.24 17.98 -3.18
C ALA A 46 -42.13 18.10 -1.64
N LYS A 47 -42.65 17.15 -0.91
CA LYS A 47 -42.57 17.08 0.56
C LYS A 47 -41.30 16.36 0.99
N ALA A 48 -40.70 15.53 0.12
CA ALA A 48 -39.46 14.85 0.37
C ALA A 48 -38.64 14.66 -0.90
N VAL A 49 -37.31 14.53 -0.73
CA VAL A 49 -36.34 14.15 -1.75
C VAL A 49 -35.69 12.83 -1.36
N LEU A 50 -35.67 11.88 -2.29
CA LEU A 50 -34.97 10.62 -2.18
C LEU A 50 -33.72 10.67 -3.05
N ILE A 51 -32.53 10.47 -2.47
CA ILE A 51 -31.26 10.39 -3.18
C ILE A 51 -30.74 8.94 -3.12
N TYR A 52 -30.50 8.33 -4.28
CA TYR A 52 -29.87 7.01 -4.35
C TYR A 52 -28.98 6.85 -5.57
N GLY A 53 -28.07 5.88 -5.52
CA GLY A 53 -27.24 5.51 -6.67
C GLY A 53 -27.88 4.39 -7.48
N LYS A 54 -27.87 4.49 -8.79
CA LYS A 54 -28.17 3.35 -9.67
C LYS A 54 -27.02 2.35 -9.66
N ARG A 55 -27.31 1.11 -10.03
CA ARG A 55 -26.35 0.01 -10.14
C ARG A 55 -25.84 -0.44 -8.77
N ARG A 56 -24.48 -0.57 -8.60
CA ARG A 56 -23.88 -1.30 -7.47
C ARG A 56 -23.50 -0.45 -6.25
N THR A 57 -23.58 0.88 -6.35
CA THR A 57 -23.05 1.74 -5.28
C THR A 57 -23.76 3.09 -5.21
N PHE A 58 -23.83 3.66 -4.02
CA PHE A 58 -24.21 5.05 -3.79
C PHE A 58 -23.18 5.98 -4.43
N PHE A 59 -22.48 6.83 -3.69
CA PHE A 59 -21.36 7.63 -4.20
C PHE A 59 -20.05 7.15 -3.57
N ALA A 60 -19.08 6.73 -4.39
CA ALA A 60 -17.81 6.21 -3.89
C ALA A 60 -16.83 7.30 -3.41
N GLY A 61 -17.18 8.57 -3.52
CA GLY A 61 -16.39 9.72 -3.08
C GLY A 61 -16.37 10.86 -4.07
N ALA A 62 -15.62 11.92 -3.75
CA ALA A 62 -15.32 13.00 -4.67
C ALA A 62 -14.53 12.48 -5.89
N ASP A 63 -14.64 13.16 -7.02
CA ASP A 63 -13.82 12.83 -8.19
C ASP A 63 -12.40 13.36 -7.99
N ILE A 64 -11.49 12.49 -7.56
CA ILE A 64 -10.10 12.86 -7.31
C ILE A 64 -9.35 13.35 -8.55
N ARG A 65 -9.88 13.14 -9.77
CA ARG A 65 -9.33 13.69 -11.02
C ARG A 65 -9.52 15.21 -11.14
N GLU A 66 -10.43 15.78 -10.34
CA GLU A 66 -10.62 17.23 -10.25
C GLU A 66 -9.63 17.89 -9.29
N PHE A 67 -8.93 17.12 -8.45
CA PHE A 67 -7.96 17.67 -7.50
C PHE A 67 -6.77 18.32 -8.23
N GLY A 68 -6.41 19.53 -7.80
CA GLY A 68 -5.36 20.33 -8.45
C GLY A 68 -5.82 21.08 -9.72
N ARG A 69 -7.10 21.00 -10.08
CA ARG A 69 -7.71 21.81 -11.15
C ARG A 69 -8.54 22.95 -10.55
N PRO A 70 -8.80 24.03 -11.32
CA PRO A 70 -9.71 25.10 -10.89
C PRO A 70 -11.06 24.51 -10.47
N LEU A 71 -11.54 24.93 -9.31
CA LEU A 71 -12.83 24.49 -8.76
C LEU A 71 -13.96 24.91 -9.71
N GLN A 72 -14.84 23.94 -10.00
CA GLN A 72 -16.07 24.18 -10.77
C GLN A 72 -17.28 24.10 -9.82
N GLU A 73 -18.12 25.13 -9.87
CA GLU A 73 -19.33 25.19 -9.03
C GLU A 73 -20.47 24.30 -9.56
N PRO A 74 -21.31 23.75 -8.65
CA PRO A 74 -21.20 23.91 -7.20
C PRO A 74 -20.05 23.06 -6.62
N GLY A 75 -19.36 23.60 -5.61
CA GLY A 75 -18.43 22.82 -4.78
C GLY A 75 -19.17 21.80 -3.92
N LEU A 76 -18.49 20.74 -3.51
CA LEU A 76 -19.11 19.72 -2.65
C LEU A 76 -19.58 20.29 -1.29
N PRO A 77 -18.81 21.18 -0.61
CA PRO A 77 -19.26 21.80 0.64
C PRO A 77 -20.56 22.58 0.48
N SER A 78 -20.68 23.40 -0.58
CA SER A 78 -21.88 24.19 -0.84
C SER A 78 -23.09 23.31 -1.15
N LEU A 79 -22.90 22.20 -1.88
CA LEU A 79 -23.96 21.22 -2.14
C LEU A 79 -24.41 20.53 -0.85
N CYS A 80 -23.48 20.10 0.02
CA CYS A 80 -23.80 19.50 1.31
C CYS A 80 -24.65 20.46 2.18
N ASN A 81 -24.25 21.71 2.28
CA ASN A 81 -25.00 22.72 3.02
C ASN A 81 -26.38 22.97 2.39
N ARG A 82 -26.49 22.96 1.05
CA ARG A 82 -27.77 23.10 0.34
C ARG A 82 -28.73 21.95 0.59
N ILE A 83 -28.19 20.70 0.66
CA ILE A 83 -28.97 19.50 0.99
C ILE A 83 -29.51 19.61 2.41
N GLU A 84 -28.67 19.95 3.38
CA GLU A 84 -29.03 20.06 4.79
C GLU A 84 -30.05 21.18 5.05
N ALA A 85 -29.93 22.29 4.31
CA ALA A 85 -30.84 23.45 4.40
C ALA A 85 -32.15 23.26 3.63
N ALA A 86 -32.36 22.16 2.91
CA ALA A 86 -33.56 21.92 2.13
C ALA A 86 -34.83 21.99 3.01
N PRO A 87 -35.90 22.69 2.58
CA PRO A 87 -37.13 22.85 3.40
C PRO A 87 -37.95 21.57 3.50
N MET A 88 -37.80 20.63 2.55
CA MET A 88 -38.42 19.32 2.57
C MET A 88 -37.46 18.27 3.19
N LEU A 89 -38.01 17.09 3.53
CA LEU A 89 -37.21 15.98 4.00
C LEU A 89 -36.26 15.49 2.90
N VAL A 90 -34.96 15.30 3.21
CA VAL A 90 -34.00 14.65 2.31
C VAL A 90 -33.56 13.32 2.92
N VAL A 91 -33.70 12.25 2.13
CA VAL A 91 -33.36 10.89 2.54
C VAL A 91 -32.34 10.29 1.57
N SER A 92 -31.26 9.74 2.09
CA SER A 92 -30.24 9.03 1.30
C SER A 92 -30.32 7.52 1.51
N VAL A 93 -30.21 6.74 0.41
CA VAL A 93 -30.13 5.27 0.46
C VAL A 93 -28.70 4.82 0.19
N LEU A 94 -28.04 4.27 1.20
CA LEU A 94 -26.65 3.83 1.14
C LEU A 94 -26.57 2.35 0.77
N HIS A 95 -25.84 2.06 -0.29
CA HIS A 95 -25.56 0.68 -0.71
C HIS A 95 -24.19 0.59 -1.40
N GLY A 96 -23.58 -0.60 -1.39
CA GLY A 96 -22.20 -0.74 -1.89
C GLY A 96 -21.23 0.12 -1.08
N THR A 97 -20.73 1.21 -1.63
CA THR A 97 -19.79 2.12 -0.94
C THR A 97 -20.35 3.55 -0.88
N ALA A 98 -20.26 4.18 0.30
CA ALA A 98 -20.44 5.61 0.50
C ALA A 98 -19.18 6.12 1.26
N LEU A 99 -18.18 6.58 0.52
CA LEU A 99 -16.87 6.92 1.07
C LEU A 99 -16.53 8.38 0.82
N GLY A 100 -15.77 8.98 1.74
CA GLY A 100 -15.33 10.36 1.62
C GLY A 100 -16.47 11.31 1.34
N GLY A 101 -16.36 12.15 0.32
CA GLY A 101 -17.42 13.07 -0.10
C GLY A 101 -18.78 12.42 -0.30
N GLY A 102 -18.86 11.11 -0.63
CA GLY A 102 -20.11 10.37 -0.71
C GLY A 102 -20.78 10.17 0.64
N LEU A 103 -20.01 9.92 1.69
CA LEU A 103 -20.53 9.90 3.05
C LEU A 103 -20.84 11.31 3.55
N GLU A 104 -20.00 12.32 3.23
CA GLU A 104 -20.26 13.72 3.61
C GLU A 104 -21.60 14.23 3.06
N LEU A 105 -21.92 13.87 1.81
CA LEU A 105 -23.23 14.15 1.21
C LEU A 105 -24.36 13.41 1.98
N ALA A 106 -24.17 12.14 2.31
CA ALA A 106 -25.17 11.39 3.07
C ALA A 106 -25.38 11.96 4.48
N LEU A 107 -24.30 12.41 5.16
CA LEU A 107 -24.38 13.06 6.48
C LEU A 107 -25.16 14.38 6.44
N SER A 108 -25.20 15.04 5.28
CA SER A 108 -25.99 16.27 5.06
C SER A 108 -27.48 15.99 4.81
N SER A 109 -27.87 14.74 4.51
CA SER A 109 -29.27 14.34 4.40
C SER A 109 -29.91 14.21 5.78
N HIS A 110 -31.21 14.52 5.89
CA HIS A 110 -31.93 14.47 7.17
C HIS A 110 -32.06 13.05 7.71
N TYR A 111 -32.24 12.07 6.82
CA TYR A 111 -32.35 10.65 7.17
C TYR A 111 -31.55 9.77 6.23
N ARG A 112 -31.13 8.62 6.71
CA ARG A 112 -30.31 7.66 5.98
C ARG A 112 -30.79 6.23 6.22
N VAL A 113 -31.04 5.48 5.15
CA VAL A 113 -31.28 4.04 5.20
C VAL A 113 -30.18 3.32 4.45
N ALA A 114 -29.73 2.18 4.94
CA ALA A 114 -28.66 1.41 4.31
C ALA A 114 -29.11 -0.01 3.94
N LEU A 115 -28.52 -0.55 2.86
CA LEU A 115 -28.58 -1.98 2.59
C LEU A 115 -27.53 -2.72 3.44
N PRO A 116 -27.72 -4.02 3.74
CA PRO A 116 -26.73 -4.81 4.49
C PRO A 116 -25.33 -4.84 3.86
N SER A 117 -25.26 -4.67 2.53
CA SER A 117 -24.00 -4.62 1.77
C SER A 117 -23.24 -3.30 1.90
N ALA A 118 -23.85 -2.26 2.48
CA ALA A 118 -23.25 -0.92 2.54
C ALA A 118 -21.97 -0.88 3.38
N LYS A 119 -21.01 -0.12 2.88
CA LYS A 119 -19.77 0.24 3.58
C LYS A 119 -19.62 1.75 3.51
N VAL A 120 -19.48 2.38 4.66
CA VAL A 120 -19.34 3.83 4.77
C VAL A 120 -18.03 4.21 5.44
N GLY A 121 -17.52 5.41 5.22
CA GLY A 121 -16.28 5.88 5.85
C GLY A 121 -15.74 7.17 5.26
N LEU A 122 -14.77 7.76 5.96
CA LEU A 122 -14.09 8.98 5.56
C LEU A 122 -12.57 8.70 5.43
N PRO A 123 -12.12 8.10 4.30
CA PRO A 123 -10.75 7.62 4.13
C PRO A 123 -9.78 8.68 3.58
N GLU A 124 -10.07 9.96 3.66
CA GLU A 124 -9.29 11.06 3.08
C GLU A 124 -7.84 11.08 3.58
N VAL A 125 -7.58 10.59 4.80
CA VAL A 125 -6.22 10.48 5.35
C VAL A 125 -5.32 9.56 4.51
N HIS A 126 -5.88 8.63 3.75
CA HIS A 126 -5.12 7.81 2.80
C HIS A 126 -4.70 8.56 1.52
N LEU A 127 -5.22 9.78 1.33
CA LEU A 127 -4.85 10.69 0.27
C LEU A 127 -4.07 11.92 0.79
N GLY A 128 -3.66 11.90 2.08
CA GLY A 128 -2.99 13.02 2.72
C GLY A 128 -3.90 14.19 3.06
N LEU A 129 -5.21 13.97 3.11
CA LEU A 129 -6.24 14.98 3.34
C LEU A 129 -7.07 14.65 4.59
N ILE A 130 -7.94 15.58 4.97
CA ILE A 130 -9.06 15.35 5.87
C ILE A 130 -10.37 15.45 5.10
N PRO A 131 -11.53 15.00 5.61
CA PRO A 131 -12.83 15.35 5.06
C PRO A 131 -12.97 16.88 4.95
N GLY A 132 -13.44 17.37 3.82
CA GLY A 132 -13.44 18.82 3.53
C GLY A 132 -14.79 19.39 3.09
N ALA A 133 -15.87 18.59 3.24
CA ALA A 133 -17.24 19.01 2.97
C ALA A 133 -18.16 18.88 4.20
N GLY A 134 -17.58 19.03 5.38
CA GLY A 134 -18.27 18.99 6.66
C GLY A 134 -18.21 17.65 7.38
N GLY A 135 -17.42 16.70 6.88
CA GLY A 135 -17.30 15.36 7.47
C GLY A 135 -16.75 15.39 8.90
N THR A 136 -15.73 16.21 9.18
CA THR A 136 -15.16 16.34 10.53
C THR A 136 -16.09 17.08 11.49
N GLN A 137 -17.07 17.80 10.97
CA GLN A 137 -18.05 18.56 11.76
C GLN A 137 -19.36 17.79 11.99
N ARG A 138 -19.83 17.04 10.97
CA ARG A 138 -21.10 16.29 11.05
C ARG A 138 -20.92 14.92 11.71
N LEU A 139 -19.85 14.19 11.37
CA LEU A 139 -19.68 12.84 11.91
C LEU A 139 -19.66 12.80 13.45
N PRO A 140 -18.87 13.62 14.16
CA PRO A 140 -18.82 13.58 15.62
C PRO A 140 -20.14 14.01 16.29
N ARG A 141 -20.97 14.82 15.63
CA ARG A 141 -22.32 15.17 16.14
C ARG A 141 -23.28 13.98 16.09
N ILE A 142 -23.07 13.06 15.15
CA ILE A 142 -23.94 11.88 14.97
C ILE A 142 -23.43 10.70 15.82
N THR A 143 -22.11 10.43 15.80
CA THR A 143 -21.53 9.20 16.36
C THR A 143 -20.84 9.39 17.70
N GLY A 144 -20.65 10.62 18.14
CA GLY A 144 -19.72 10.97 19.20
C GLY A 144 -18.28 11.08 18.71
N VAL A 145 -17.44 11.75 19.52
CA VAL A 145 -16.07 12.09 19.17
C VAL A 145 -15.16 10.87 19.04
N GLU A 146 -15.26 9.89 19.93
CA GLU A 146 -14.40 8.70 19.95
C GLU A 146 -14.54 7.88 18.64
N ALA A 147 -15.78 7.63 18.21
CA ALA A 147 -16.06 6.92 16.96
C ALA A 147 -15.60 7.73 15.72
N ALA A 148 -15.83 9.04 15.72
CA ALA A 148 -15.37 9.92 14.65
C ALA A 148 -13.84 9.93 14.53
N LEU A 149 -13.11 10.02 15.65
CA LEU A 149 -11.65 9.92 15.70
C LEU A 149 -11.16 8.60 15.11
N ASP A 150 -11.74 7.47 15.55
CA ASP A 150 -11.35 6.16 15.03
C ASP A 150 -11.60 6.03 13.52
N ILE A 151 -12.77 6.44 13.03
CA ILE A 151 -13.13 6.34 11.61
C ILE A 151 -12.26 7.26 10.75
N ILE A 152 -12.10 8.53 11.12
CA ILE A 152 -11.42 9.52 10.26
C ILE A 152 -9.90 9.35 10.31
N THR A 153 -9.28 9.20 11.50
CA THR A 153 -7.83 9.11 11.61
C THR A 153 -7.27 7.81 11.04
N SER A 154 -8.06 6.72 11.07
CA SER A 154 -7.68 5.44 10.47
C SER A 154 -8.09 5.29 9.01
N GLY A 155 -9.10 6.06 8.55
CA GLY A 155 -9.70 5.92 7.24
C GLY A 155 -10.43 4.59 7.03
N ARG A 156 -10.77 3.88 8.13
CA ARG A 156 -11.44 2.58 8.04
C ARG A 156 -12.87 2.68 7.53
N GLN A 157 -13.34 1.59 6.94
CA GLN A 157 -14.73 1.45 6.52
C GLN A 157 -15.55 0.83 7.65
N VAL A 158 -16.78 1.32 7.78
CA VAL A 158 -17.81 0.87 8.72
C VAL A 158 -18.86 0.08 7.94
N ARG A 159 -19.25 -1.10 8.40
CA ARG A 159 -20.30 -1.91 7.78
C ARG A 159 -21.70 -1.43 8.25
N ALA A 160 -22.73 -1.80 7.50
CA ALA A 160 -24.11 -1.35 7.76
C ALA A 160 -24.59 -1.65 9.20
N ASP A 161 -24.25 -2.81 9.74
CA ASP A 161 -24.62 -3.21 11.11
C ASP A 161 -23.95 -2.36 12.19
N GLU A 162 -22.71 -1.98 12.00
CA GLU A 162 -21.97 -1.06 12.86
C GLU A 162 -22.46 0.39 12.65
N ALA A 163 -22.73 0.79 11.40
CA ALA A 163 -23.25 2.11 11.07
C ALA A 163 -24.59 2.39 11.75
N LEU A 164 -25.46 1.37 11.84
CA LEU A 164 -26.72 1.46 12.58
C LEU A 164 -26.50 1.67 14.08
N LYS A 165 -25.57 0.91 14.69
CA LYS A 165 -25.23 1.05 16.12
C LYS A 165 -24.64 2.42 16.45
N LEU A 166 -23.90 3.01 15.53
CA LEU A 166 -23.30 4.34 15.68
C LEU A 166 -24.26 5.49 15.34
N GLY A 167 -25.49 5.20 14.88
CA GLY A 167 -26.45 6.23 14.44
C GLY A 167 -26.10 6.87 13.08
N LEU A 168 -25.10 6.34 12.36
CA LEU A 168 -24.75 6.80 11.01
C LEU A 168 -25.88 6.57 10.01
N VAL A 169 -26.65 5.50 10.22
CA VAL A 169 -27.88 5.20 9.48
C VAL A 169 -29.01 4.93 10.43
N ASP A 170 -30.22 5.27 10.03
CA ASP A 170 -31.44 5.14 10.87
C ASP A 170 -32.04 3.74 10.77
N LYS A 171 -31.81 3.05 9.64
CA LYS A 171 -32.38 1.74 9.36
C LYS A 171 -31.45 0.95 8.44
N VAL A 172 -31.43 -0.38 8.61
CA VAL A 172 -30.82 -1.31 7.66
C VAL A 172 -31.91 -2.22 7.13
N GLN A 173 -32.03 -2.28 5.80
CA GLN A 173 -33.09 -3.08 5.15
C GLN A 173 -32.55 -3.66 3.85
N ASP A 174 -32.84 -4.92 3.56
CA ASP A 174 -32.48 -5.59 2.31
C ASP A 174 -33.54 -5.37 1.23
N GLY A 175 -33.11 -5.29 -0.04
CA GLY A 175 -33.96 -5.16 -1.20
C GLY A 175 -33.41 -4.18 -2.26
N ASP A 176 -34.30 -3.69 -3.15
CA ASP A 176 -33.98 -2.70 -4.14
C ASP A 176 -33.80 -1.30 -3.52
N PRO A 177 -32.70 -0.57 -3.79
CA PRO A 177 -32.44 0.73 -3.18
C PRO A 177 -33.53 1.77 -3.40
N ARG A 178 -34.15 1.80 -4.58
CA ARG A 178 -35.24 2.75 -4.90
C ARG A 178 -36.50 2.42 -4.09
N GLU A 179 -36.90 1.15 -4.08
CA GLU A 179 -38.11 0.71 -3.38
C GLU A 179 -38.00 0.89 -1.86
N ILE A 180 -36.83 0.53 -1.29
CA ILE A 180 -36.55 0.74 0.14
C ILE A 180 -36.58 2.22 0.48
N GLY A 181 -35.97 3.05 -0.35
CA GLY A 181 -35.93 4.49 -0.16
C GLY A 181 -37.32 5.10 -0.20
N LEU A 182 -38.16 4.75 -1.19
CA LEU A 182 -39.55 5.22 -1.30
C LEU A 182 -40.39 4.76 -0.11
N ALA A 183 -40.25 3.51 0.32
CA ALA A 183 -40.97 2.99 1.48
C ALA A 183 -40.60 3.75 2.76
N TYR A 184 -39.28 4.01 2.96
CA TYR A 184 -38.81 4.73 4.14
C TYR A 184 -39.22 6.21 4.12
N VAL A 185 -39.18 6.88 2.95
CA VAL A 185 -39.67 8.26 2.82
C VAL A 185 -41.17 8.34 3.18
N ARG A 186 -42.00 7.39 2.70
CA ARG A 186 -43.42 7.34 3.07
C ARG A 186 -43.64 7.15 4.56
N GLU A 187 -42.89 6.20 5.18
CA GLU A 187 -42.91 5.97 6.64
C GLU A 187 -42.61 7.27 7.41
N LEU A 188 -41.60 8.05 6.98
CA LEU A 188 -41.26 9.33 7.58
C LEU A 188 -42.37 10.40 7.41
N LEU A 189 -42.92 10.51 6.21
CA LEU A 189 -44.00 11.46 5.93
C LEU A 189 -45.28 11.11 6.71
N ASP A 190 -45.67 9.83 6.76
CA ASP A 190 -46.87 9.33 7.48
C ASP A 190 -46.74 9.52 8.98
N SER A 191 -45.49 9.39 9.53
CA SER A 191 -45.25 9.64 10.96
C SER A 191 -45.09 11.13 11.31
N GLY A 192 -45.11 12.03 10.33
CA GLY A 192 -44.85 13.45 10.54
C GLY A 192 -43.42 13.75 11.02
N ALA A 193 -42.44 12.96 10.57
CA ALA A 193 -41.06 13.13 10.97
C ALA A 193 -40.56 14.54 10.68
N ALA A 194 -39.91 15.16 11.65
CA ALA A 194 -39.35 16.50 11.52
C ALA A 194 -38.05 16.48 10.71
N ARG A 195 -37.71 17.57 10.04
CA ARG A 195 -36.39 17.79 9.45
C ARG A 195 -35.32 17.71 10.54
N ARG A 196 -34.25 16.99 10.29
CA ARG A 196 -33.13 16.78 11.20
C ARG A 196 -31.83 17.21 10.54
N ALA A 197 -31.50 18.49 10.67
CA ALA A 197 -30.23 19.04 10.21
C ALA A 197 -29.13 18.76 11.23
N VAL A 198 -28.03 18.16 10.83
CA VAL A 198 -26.92 17.80 11.72
C VAL A 198 -26.20 19.05 12.24
N GLY A 199 -26.12 20.11 11.43
CA GLY A 199 -25.59 21.40 11.84
C GLY A 199 -26.36 22.08 12.99
N GLU A 200 -27.65 21.74 13.17
CA GLU A 200 -28.49 22.24 14.27
C GLU A 200 -28.37 21.40 15.55
N MET A 201 -27.66 20.25 15.50
CA MET A 201 -27.43 19.41 16.67
C MET A 201 -26.42 20.08 17.63
N PRO A 202 -26.50 19.81 18.93
CA PRO A 202 -25.50 20.30 19.90
C PRO A 202 -24.07 19.92 19.50
N ALA A 203 -23.10 20.75 19.90
CA ALA A 203 -21.69 20.41 19.81
C ALA A 203 -21.44 19.09 20.57
N PRO A 204 -20.63 18.19 20.03
CA PRO A 204 -20.33 16.92 20.70
C PRO A 204 -19.46 17.12 21.95
N GLU A 205 -19.57 16.21 22.90
CA GLU A 205 -18.73 16.24 24.12
C GLU A 205 -17.27 16.01 23.77
N PRO A 206 -16.35 16.87 24.29
CA PRO A 206 -14.92 16.75 23.99
C PRO A 206 -14.28 15.55 24.70
N VAL A 207 -13.13 15.13 24.17
CA VAL A 207 -12.21 14.15 24.79
C VAL A 207 -10.86 14.80 25.06
N ASP A 208 -9.91 14.06 25.62
CA ASP A 208 -8.51 14.52 25.73
C ASP A 208 -7.84 14.49 24.32
N PHE A 209 -8.04 15.58 23.57
CA PHE A 209 -7.52 15.71 22.22
C PHE A 209 -5.99 15.72 22.14
N ASP A 210 -5.29 16.20 23.20
CA ASP A 210 -3.83 16.24 23.20
C ASP A 210 -3.25 14.84 23.34
N ALA A 211 -3.81 14.01 24.20
CA ALA A 211 -3.41 12.61 24.32
C ALA A 211 -3.66 11.82 23.01
N VAL A 212 -4.82 12.04 22.37
CA VAL A 212 -5.14 11.40 21.07
C VAL A 212 -4.19 11.90 19.97
N HIS A 213 -3.92 13.20 19.91
CA HIS A 213 -3.03 13.80 18.94
C HIS A 213 -1.61 13.24 19.05
N GLU A 214 -1.07 13.12 20.28
CA GLU A 214 0.24 12.51 20.51
C GLU A 214 0.29 11.06 20.04
N GLN A 215 -0.73 10.25 20.33
CA GLN A 215 -0.81 8.87 19.87
C GLN A 215 -0.83 8.77 18.34
N VAL A 216 -1.61 9.65 17.68
CA VAL A 216 -1.74 9.67 16.23
C VAL A 216 -0.44 10.12 15.56
N LEU A 217 0.25 11.13 16.10
CA LEU A 217 1.57 11.56 15.63
C LEU A 217 2.58 10.42 15.70
N LYS A 218 2.66 9.73 16.85
CA LYS A 218 3.56 8.59 17.04
C LYS A 218 3.28 7.45 16.05
N LYS A 219 2.01 7.13 15.82
CA LYS A 219 1.59 6.10 14.87
C LYS A 219 1.83 6.53 13.42
N GLY A 220 1.61 7.79 13.10
CA GLY A 220 1.70 8.38 11.76
C GLY A 220 3.13 8.60 11.26
N ARG A 221 4.14 8.56 12.14
CA ARG A 221 5.56 8.74 11.79
C ARG A 221 5.83 9.93 10.87
N GLY A 222 5.22 11.07 11.18
CA GLY A 222 5.34 12.29 10.39
C GLY A 222 4.25 12.51 9.33
N GLN A 223 3.28 11.60 9.18
CA GLN A 223 2.11 11.86 8.35
C GLN A 223 1.22 12.94 8.99
N MET A 224 0.93 14.03 8.24
CA MET A 224 0.23 15.21 8.74
C MET A 224 -1.29 15.02 8.85
N SER A 225 -1.91 14.37 7.87
CA SER A 225 -3.38 14.35 7.74
C SER A 225 -4.12 13.68 8.90
N PRO A 226 -3.66 12.57 9.54
CA PRO A 226 -4.34 12.04 10.71
C PRO A 226 -4.28 12.97 11.93
N ALA A 227 -3.17 13.68 12.12
CA ALA A 227 -3.04 14.66 13.20
C ALA A 227 -3.93 15.89 12.95
N ALA A 228 -4.00 16.37 11.70
CA ALA A 228 -4.93 17.42 11.30
C ALA A 228 -6.39 17.01 11.49
N ALA A 229 -6.74 15.73 11.23
CA ALA A 229 -8.09 15.20 11.48
C ALA A 229 -8.48 15.28 12.95
N VAL A 230 -7.56 14.98 13.88
CA VAL A 230 -7.80 15.15 15.33
C VAL A 230 -8.15 16.61 15.65
N ARG A 231 -7.38 17.57 15.12
CA ARG A 231 -7.63 19.00 15.34
C ARG A 231 -8.94 19.48 14.68
N ALA A 232 -9.27 18.98 13.51
CA ALA A 232 -10.54 19.33 12.85
C ALA A 232 -11.76 18.80 13.62
N ILE A 233 -11.66 17.61 14.22
CA ILE A 233 -12.72 17.07 15.11
C ILE A 233 -12.81 17.87 16.42
N GLN A 234 -11.66 18.30 16.98
CA GLN A 234 -11.65 19.19 18.15
C GLN A 234 -12.42 20.47 17.88
N VAL A 235 -12.27 21.06 16.69
CA VAL A 235 -13.02 22.26 16.27
C VAL A 235 -14.54 22.02 16.30
N ALA A 236 -15.02 20.80 16.01
CA ALA A 236 -16.46 20.49 16.09
C ALA A 236 -17.03 20.60 17.51
N CYS A 237 -16.16 20.47 18.55
CA CYS A 237 -16.55 20.63 19.97
C CYS A 237 -16.43 22.06 20.44
N GLU A 238 -15.48 22.84 19.92
CA GLU A 238 -15.02 24.10 20.48
C GLU A 238 -15.44 25.34 19.69
N ALA A 239 -15.84 25.18 18.41
CA ALA A 239 -16.20 26.31 17.55
C ALA A 239 -17.47 27.02 18.04
N GLU A 240 -17.52 28.35 17.91
CA GLU A 240 -18.63 29.22 18.32
C GLU A 240 -19.93 28.88 17.58
N SER A 241 -19.85 28.38 16.37
CA SER A 241 -20.98 27.89 15.55
C SER A 241 -20.59 26.76 14.62
N PHE A 242 -21.56 26.07 14.06
CA PHE A 242 -21.34 25.03 13.06
C PHE A 242 -20.65 25.60 11.80
N GLU A 243 -21.05 26.79 11.35
CA GLU A 243 -20.47 27.49 10.21
C GLU A 243 -19.02 27.85 10.45
N ALA A 244 -18.66 28.32 11.67
CA ALA A 244 -17.27 28.58 12.05
C ALA A 244 -16.43 27.28 12.03
N GLY A 245 -17.03 26.17 12.47
CA GLY A 245 -16.41 24.85 12.39
C GLY A 245 -16.14 24.43 10.93
N LEU A 246 -17.11 24.58 10.05
CA LEU A 246 -16.95 24.28 8.61
C LEU A 246 -15.89 25.16 7.95
N ALA A 247 -15.83 26.45 8.29
CA ALA A 247 -14.81 27.35 7.78
C ALA A 247 -13.40 26.90 8.19
N ARG A 248 -13.22 26.52 9.45
CA ARG A 248 -11.93 26.05 9.96
C ARG A 248 -11.52 24.69 9.38
N GLU A 249 -12.47 23.75 9.20
CA GLU A 249 -12.22 22.49 8.46
C GLU A 249 -11.72 22.82 7.04
N ARG A 250 -12.35 23.76 6.36
CA ARG A 250 -11.99 24.15 4.99
C ARG A 250 -10.58 24.75 4.89
N GLU A 251 -10.15 25.57 5.85
CA GLU A 251 -8.79 26.08 5.93
C GLU A 251 -7.79 24.94 6.06
N MET A 252 -7.98 24.05 7.03
CA MET A 252 -7.10 22.89 7.25
C MET A 252 -7.05 21.96 6.02
N PHE A 253 -8.19 21.74 5.36
CA PHE A 253 -8.24 20.97 4.11
C PHE A 253 -7.41 21.62 3.01
N THR A 254 -7.51 22.97 2.86
CA THR A 254 -6.78 23.72 1.84
C THR A 254 -5.28 23.69 2.08
N ASP A 255 -4.83 23.80 3.34
CA ASP A 255 -3.43 23.68 3.72
C ASP A 255 -2.87 22.30 3.35
N LEU A 256 -3.61 21.25 3.64
CA LEU A 256 -3.22 19.88 3.26
C LEU A 256 -3.21 19.67 1.74
N MET A 257 -4.14 20.29 1.01
CA MET A 257 -4.18 20.27 -0.46
C MET A 257 -2.92 20.85 -1.11
N ALA A 258 -2.26 21.81 -0.46
CA ALA A 258 -1.02 22.42 -0.92
C ALA A 258 0.24 21.67 -0.45
N SER A 259 0.12 20.60 0.33
CA SER A 259 1.26 19.89 0.92
C SER A 259 1.90 18.88 -0.02
N ASP A 260 3.23 18.72 0.10
CA ASP A 260 3.98 17.65 -0.57
C ASP A 260 3.47 16.26 -0.17
N GLN A 261 3.02 16.10 1.08
CA GLN A 261 2.49 14.82 1.55
C GLN A 261 1.22 14.40 0.81
N ARG A 262 0.34 15.35 0.51
CA ARG A 262 -0.84 15.08 -0.34
C ARG A 262 -0.41 14.61 -1.73
N GLU A 263 0.58 15.26 -2.32
CA GLU A 263 1.08 14.89 -3.64
C GLU A 263 1.70 13.48 -3.63
N GLY A 264 2.54 13.18 -2.66
CA GLY A 264 3.10 11.83 -2.47
C GLY A 264 2.02 10.76 -2.23
N MET A 265 1.01 11.04 -1.40
CA MET A 265 -0.08 10.11 -1.12
C MET A 265 -0.96 9.85 -2.35
N ILE A 266 -1.25 10.86 -3.15
CA ILE A 266 -2.00 10.72 -4.41
C ILE A 266 -1.21 9.91 -5.43
N HIS A 267 0.09 10.18 -5.58
CA HIS A 267 0.98 9.39 -6.43
C HIS A 267 0.97 7.91 -6.03
N ALA A 268 1.13 7.61 -4.74
CA ALA A 268 1.07 6.24 -4.22
C ALA A 268 -0.30 5.57 -4.45
N PHE A 269 -1.40 6.33 -4.31
CA PHE A 269 -2.75 5.82 -4.51
C PHE A 269 -3.05 5.43 -5.95
N PHE A 270 -2.66 6.28 -6.90
CA PHE A 270 -2.82 5.97 -8.32
C PHE A 270 -1.81 4.92 -8.79
N GLY A 271 -0.58 4.98 -8.27
CA GLY A 271 0.49 4.05 -8.59
C GLY A 271 0.11 2.60 -8.29
N GLU A 272 -0.45 2.34 -7.11
CA GLU A 272 -0.94 1.02 -6.72
C GLU A 272 -1.96 0.44 -7.73
N ARG A 273 -2.78 1.30 -8.34
CA ARG A 273 -3.82 0.90 -9.30
C ARG A 273 -3.32 0.82 -10.74
N ALA A 274 -2.24 1.53 -11.04
CA ALA A 274 -1.68 1.62 -12.38
C ALA A 274 -0.59 0.58 -12.64
N VAL A 275 0.16 0.18 -11.61
CA VAL A 275 1.36 -0.65 -11.74
C VAL A 275 1.08 -2.01 -12.38
N GLY A 276 -0.08 -2.62 -12.10
CA GLY A 276 -0.51 -3.87 -12.70
C GLY A 276 -1.15 -3.77 -14.09
N LYS A 277 -1.28 -2.55 -14.65
CA LYS A 277 -1.85 -2.33 -15.98
C LYS A 277 -0.71 -2.21 -17.00
N LEU A 278 -0.48 -3.27 -17.73
CA LEU A 278 0.56 -3.35 -18.74
C LEU A 278 -0.09 -3.29 -20.15
N PRO A 279 0.20 -2.25 -20.96
CA PRO A 279 -0.33 -2.13 -22.31
C PRO A 279 -0.01 -3.33 -23.21
N GLU A 280 1.18 -3.92 -23.05
CA GLU A 280 1.64 -5.11 -23.77
C GLU A 280 0.83 -6.38 -23.47
N LEU A 281 0.11 -6.41 -22.36
CA LEU A 281 -0.77 -7.54 -22.00
C LEU A 281 -2.24 -7.28 -22.38
N LYS A 282 -2.55 -6.17 -23.05
CA LYS A 282 -3.92 -5.87 -23.46
C LYS A 282 -4.45 -6.92 -24.44
N GLY A 283 -5.49 -7.64 -24.03
CA GLY A 283 -6.09 -8.72 -24.81
C GLY A 283 -5.36 -10.07 -24.71
N VAL A 284 -4.34 -10.16 -23.85
CA VAL A 284 -3.69 -11.44 -23.53
C VAL A 284 -4.45 -12.12 -22.39
N GLU A 285 -4.98 -13.31 -22.64
CA GLU A 285 -5.69 -14.09 -21.62
C GLU A 285 -4.70 -14.85 -20.75
N PRO A 286 -4.82 -14.79 -19.41
CA PRO A 286 -4.00 -15.58 -18.51
C PRO A 286 -4.40 -17.05 -18.55
N ARG A 287 -3.47 -17.95 -18.27
CA ARG A 287 -3.76 -19.38 -18.08
C ARG A 287 -4.63 -19.58 -16.84
N MET A 288 -5.53 -20.55 -16.90
CA MET A 288 -6.42 -20.86 -15.76
C MET A 288 -5.62 -21.54 -14.65
N LEU A 289 -5.86 -21.11 -13.42
CA LEU A 289 -5.20 -21.63 -12.22
C LEU A 289 -6.23 -22.25 -11.27
N HIS A 290 -6.19 -23.56 -11.12
CA HIS A 290 -7.04 -24.33 -10.20
C HIS A 290 -6.22 -25.00 -9.10
N HIS A 291 -4.95 -25.36 -9.34
CA HIS A 291 -4.10 -26.07 -8.43
C HIS A 291 -2.65 -25.58 -8.53
N ILE A 292 -2.03 -25.29 -7.39
CA ILE A 292 -0.67 -24.75 -7.30
C ILE A 292 0.26 -25.79 -6.65
N GLY A 293 1.42 -26.01 -7.26
CA GLY A 293 2.53 -26.72 -6.62
C GLY A 293 3.46 -25.74 -5.93
N VAL A 294 3.94 -26.05 -4.73
CA VAL A 294 5.00 -25.29 -4.05
C VAL A 294 6.11 -26.25 -3.65
N ILE A 295 7.34 -25.93 -4.04
CA ILE A 295 8.52 -26.74 -3.70
C ILE A 295 9.35 -26.04 -2.64
N GLY A 296 9.62 -26.71 -1.54
CA GLY A 296 10.33 -26.18 -0.38
C GLY A 296 9.39 -25.52 0.63
N GLY A 297 9.19 -26.15 1.77
CA GLY A 297 8.30 -25.73 2.87
C GLY A 297 9.00 -24.89 3.95
N GLY A 298 10.11 -24.22 3.61
CA GLY A 298 10.76 -23.24 4.48
C GLY A 298 9.87 -22.02 4.74
N THR A 299 10.43 -20.96 5.32
CA THR A 299 9.68 -19.73 5.65
C THR A 299 8.97 -19.14 4.44
N MET A 300 9.64 -19.05 3.29
CA MET A 300 9.06 -18.50 2.06
C MET A 300 8.00 -19.43 1.46
N GLY A 301 8.32 -20.69 1.20
CA GLY A 301 7.36 -21.62 0.59
C GLY A 301 6.12 -21.87 1.45
N ALA A 302 6.26 -22.02 2.77
CA ALA A 302 5.10 -22.10 3.66
C ALA A 302 4.26 -20.81 3.64
N GLY A 303 4.89 -19.65 3.56
CA GLY A 303 4.19 -18.37 3.42
C GLY A 303 3.46 -18.22 2.08
N ILE A 304 4.07 -18.65 0.96
CA ILE A 304 3.47 -18.65 -0.38
C ILE A 304 2.29 -19.62 -0.43
N ALA A 305 2.46 -20.84 0.07
CA ALA A 305 1.38 -21.84 0.19
C ALA A 305 0.20 -21.28 1.01
N THR A 306 0.49 -20.63 2.16
CA THR A 306 -0.54 -19.97 2.98
C THR A 306 -1.30 -18.90 2.18
N ALA A 307 -0.60 -18.07 1.39
CA ALA A 307 -1.24 -17.04 0.57
C ALA A 307 -2.17 -17.65 -0.49
N CYS A 308 -1.73 -18.71 -1.17
CA CYS A 308 -2.53 -19.46 -2.14
C CYS A 308 -3.78 -20.08 -1.50
N LEU A 309 -3.62 -20.77 -0.39
CA LEU A 309 -4.72 -21.41 0.35
C LEU A 309 -5.76 -20.39 0.84
N LEU A 310 -5.34 -19.27 1.38
CA LEU A 310 -6.22 -18.16 1.81
C LEU A 310 -6.99 -17.53 0.63
N SER A 311 -6.49 -17.65 -0.60
CA SER A 311 -7.17 -17.20 -1.82
C SER A 311 -8.10 -18.24 -2.45
N GLY A 312 -8.24 -19.40 -1.79
CA GLY A 312 -9.07 -20.52 -2.24
C GLY A 312 -8.41 -21.40 -3.31
N LEU A 313 -7.09 -21.35 -3.47
CA LEU A 313 -6.33 -22.24 -4.36
C LEU A 313 -5.84 -23.45 -3.57
N PRO A 314 -6.17 -24.68 -3.96
CA PRO A 314 -5.53 -25.91 -3.45
C PRO A 314 -4.02 -25.89 -3.73
N VAL A 315 -3.24 -26.45 -2.82
CA VAL A 315 -1.78 -26.49 -2.87
C VAL A 315 -1.26 -27.91 -2.64
N THR A 316 -0.40 -28.38 -3.53
CA THR A 316 0.49 -29.52 -3.27
C THR A 316 1.85 -28.99 -2.83
N MET A 317 2.23 -29.22 -1.57
CA MET A 317 3.54 -28.88 -1.00
C MET A 317 4.50 -30.06 -1.19
N LEU A 318 5.56 -29.85 -1.95
CA LEU A 318 6.61 -30.83 -2.18
C LEU A 318 7.81 -30.57 -1.28
N GLU A 319 8.23 -31.58 -0.55
CA GLU A 319 9.43 -31.56 0.30
C GLU A 319 10.31 -32.81 0.11
N MET A 320 11.54 -32.71 0.60
CA MET A 320 12.54 -33.81 0.43
C MET A 320 12.24 -35.04 1.28
N SER A 321 11.53 -34.87 2.40
CA SER A 321 11.21 -35.99 3.32
C SER A 321 9.83 -35.80 3.96
N PRO A 322 9.21 -36.86 4.47
CA PRO A 322 7.95 -36.78 5.22
C PRO A 322 8.05 -35.87 6.45
N GLU A 323 9.19 -35.86 7.14
CA GLU A 323 9.43 -34.96 8.31
C GLU A 323 9.46 -33.50 7.90
N ALA A 324 10.15 -33.18 6.81
CA ALA A 324 10.17 -31.81 6.25
C ALA A 324 8.79 -31.34 5.78
N ALA A 325 8.02 -32.26 5.15
CA ALA A 325 6.65 -31.98 4.74
C ALA A 325 5.73 -31.75 5.95
N HIS A 326 5.88 -32.51 7.02
CA HIS A 326 5.12 -32.26 8.26
C HIS A 326 5.48 -30.94 8.91
N ALA A 327 6.77 -30.59 8.99
CA ALA A 327 7.22 -29.31 9.49
C ALA A 327 6.70 -28.14 8.64
N ALA A 328 6.57 -28.31 7.32
CA ALA A 328 5.94 -27.31 6.43
C ALA A 328 4.44 -27.14 6.75
N LYS A 329 3.70 -28.24 6.98
CA LYS A 329 2.29 -28.20 7.41
C LYS A 329 2.12 -27.42 8.72
N GLU A 330 3.00 -27.67 9.70
CA GLU A 330 2.96 -26.96 10.99
C GLU A 330 3.18 -25.45 10.81
N ARG A 331 4.13 -25.03 9.95
CA ARG A 331 4.33 -23.60 9.64
C ARG A 331 3.10 -22.99 8.97
N ILE A 332 2.49 -23.66 8.00
CA ILE A 332 1.27 -23.23 7.34
C ILE A 332 0.13 -23.09 8.34
N ALA A 333 -0.08 -24.09 9.21
CA ALA A 333 -1.09 -24.06 10.26
C ALA A 333 -0.85 -22.88 11.24
N GLY A 334 0.41 -22.62 11.62
CA GLY A 334 0.79 -21.46 12.43
C GLY A 334 0.42 -20.12 11.76
N ASN A 335 0.68 -19.97 10.47
CA ASN A 335 0.31 -18.79 9.70
C ASN A 335 -1.22 -18.60 9.62
N LEU A 336 -1.97 -19.67 9.36
CA LEU A 336 -3.45 -19.67 9.32
C LEU A 336 -4.05 -19.33 10.69
N SER A 337 -3.49 -19.86 11.78
CA SER A 337 -3.90 -19.55 13.15
C SER A 337 -3.80 -18.04 13.45
N GLY A 338 -2.83 -17.34 12.86
CA GLY A 338 -2.72 -15.90 12.93
C GLY A 338 -3.89 -15.17 12.25
N ALA A 339 -4.43 -15.70 11.14
CA ALA A 339 -5.61 -15.17 10.45
C ALA A 339 -6.89 -15.45 11.26
N LEU A 340 -7.01 -16.65 11.83
CA LEU A 340 -8.10 -17.06 12.70
C LEU A 340 -8.21 -16.15 13.94
N LYS A 341 -7.11 -15.93 14.66
CA LYS A 341 -7.06 -15.04 15.85
C LYS A 341 -7.49 -13.60 15.54
N ARG A 342 -7.29 -13.12 14.33
CA ARG A 342 -7.72 -11.80 13.87
C ARG A 342 -9.15 -11.77 13.29
N GLY A 343 -9.90 -12.87 13.35
CA GLY A 343 -11.26 -12.97 12.81
C GLY A 343 -11.33 -12.87 11.29
N LYS A 344 -10.23 -13.08 10.58
CA LYS A 344 -10.18 -13.06 9.11
C LYS A 344 -10.47 -14.42 8.47
N LEU A 345 -10.48 -15.47 9.27
CA LEU A 345 -10.74 -16.85 8.89
C LEU A 345 -11.63 -17.48 9.97
N SER A 346 -12.64 -18.27 9.60
CA SER A 346 -13.40 -19.08 10.54
C SER A 346 -12.68 -20.38 10.91
N GLN A 347 -13.05 -21.01 12.01
CA GLN A 347 -12.47 -22.30 12.40
C GLN A 347 -12.76 -23.37 11.33
N GLU A 348 -14.00 -23.43 10.83
CA GLU A 348 -14.40 -24.36 9.77
C GLU A 348 -13.53 -24.19 8.50
N ALA A 349 -13.31 -22.96 8.05
CA ALA A 349 -12.47 -22.69 6.89
C ALA A 349 -10.99 -22.99 7.14
N HIS A 350 -10.51 -22.80 8.38
CA HIS A 350 -9.15 -23.18 8.77
C HIS A 350 -8.95 -24.70 8.64
N ASP A 351 -9.88 -25.49 9.17
CA ASP A 351 -9.80 -26.95 9.17
C ASP A 351 -9.98 -27.51 7.74
N ASP A 352 -10.93 -26.98 6.95
CA ASP A 352 -11.10 -27.32 5.54
C ASP A 352 -9.81 -27.08 4.71
N ILE A 353 -9.10 -25.98 4.97
CA ILE A 353 -7.85 -25.69 4.28
C ILE A 353 -6.80 -26.77 4.56
N LEU A 354 -6.60 -27.14 5.83
CA LEU A 354 -5.56 -28.07 6.24
C LEU A 354 -5.86 -29.54 5.87
N ASP A 355 -7.14 -29.89 5.81
CA ASP A 355 -7.57 -31.28 5.59
C ASP A 355 -7.92 -31.59 4.12
N ASN A 356 -8.44 -30.57 3.37
CA ASN A 356 -8.98 -30.78 2.03
C ASN A 356 -8.28 -30.00 0.92
N LYS A 357 -7.51 -28.93 1.25
CA LYS A 357 -6.89 -28.06 0.23
C LYS A 357 -5.36 -28.09 0.24
N LEU A 358 -4.75 -28.65 1.29
CA LEU A 358 -3.30 -28.82 1.40
C LEU A 358 -2.93 -30.31 1.26
N GLU A 359 -2.25 -30.63 0.17
CA GLU A 359 -1.62 -31.93 -0.05
C GLU A 359 -0.12 -31.87 0.26
N LEU A 360 0.41 -32.88 0.94
CA LEU A 360 1.84 -33.02 1.20
C LEU A 360 2.42 -34.16 0.34
N ALA A 361 3.54 -33.88 -0.32
CA ALA A 361 4.20 -34.84 -1.18
C ALA A 361 5.73 -34.84 -0.99
N THR A 362 6.37 -35.99 -1.29
CA THR A 362 7.83 -36.11 -1.31
C THR A 362 8.37 -36.50 -2.69
N GLY A 363 7.49 -36.76 -3.65
CA GLY A 363 7.86 -37.14 -5.01
C GLY A 363 7.34 -36.15 -6.06
N TYR A 364 8.15 -35.81 -7.02
CA TYR A 364 7.79 -34.85 -8.10
C TYR A 364 6.55 -35.25 -8.90
N GLY A 365 6.23 -36.57 -8.98
CA GLY A 365 5.03 -37.05 -9.67
C GLY A 365 3.71 -36.41 -9.18
N ALA A 366 3.65 -35.99 -7.92
CA ALA A 366 2.49 -35.29 -7.36
C ALA A 366 2.23 -33.90 -8.03
N LEU A 367 3.22 -33.33 -8.70
CA LEU A 367 3.11 -32.05 -9.42
C LEU A 367 2.64 -32.22 -10.87
N SER A 368 2.39 -33.44 -11.35
CA SER A 368 2.03 -33.68 -12.76
C SER A 368 0.72 -33.01 -13.20
N GLY A 369 -0.22 -32.80 -12.27
CA GLY A 369 -1.54 -32.20 -12.53
C GLY A 369 -1.66 -30.72 -12.21
N VAL A 370 -0.65 -30.08 -11.63
CA VAL A 370 -0.75 -28.67 -11.21
C VAL A 370 -0.68 -27.71 -12.40
N ASP A 371 -1.26 -26.52 -12.25
CA ASP A 371 -1.30 -25.50 -13.29
C ASP A 371 -0.11 -24.54 -13.24
N LEU A 372 0.45 -24.37 -12.06
CA LEU A 372 1.61 -23.54 -11.79
C LEU A 372 2.41 -24.13 -10.63
N VAL A 373 3.74 -24.14 -10.75
CA VAL A 373 4.66 -24.52 -9.67
C VAL A 373 5.44 -23.27 -9.25
N ILE A 374 5.57 -23.04 -7.93
CA ILE A 374 6.44 -22.01 -7.36
C ILE A 374 7.55 -22.71 -6.59
N GLU A 375 8.77 -22.61 -7.08
CA GLU A 375 9.96 -23.14 -6.44
C GLU A 375 10.49 -22.12 -5.41
N ALA A 376 10.70 -22.57 -4.16
CA ALA A 376 11.21 -21.80 -3.03
C ALA A 376 12.25 -22.59 -2.23
N VAL A 377 13.17 -23.26 -2.93
CA VAL A 377 14.30 -24.02 -2.33
C VAL A 377 15.50 -23.11 -2.08
N PHE A 378 16.64 -23.66 -1.72
CA PHE A 378 17.87 -22.92 -1.48
C PHE A 378 18.24 -22.02 -2.65
N GLU A 379 18.81 -20.83 -2.34
CA GLU A 379 19.25 -19.83 -3.31
C GLU A 379 20.63 -20.23 -3.91
N ASP A 380 20.59 -21.30 -4.70
CA ASP A 380 21.74 -21.87 -5.39
C ASP A 380 21.36 -22.24 -6.83
N MET A 381 22.12 -21.76 -7.81
CA MET A 381 21.81 -21.92 -9.23
C MET A 381 21.77 -23.40 -9.65
N GLU A 382 22.71 -24.22 -9.19
CA GLU A 382 22.78 -25.63 -9.59
C GLU A 382 21.61 -26.43 -9.01
N VAL A 383 21.19 -26.11 -7.78
CA VAL A 383 19.99 -26.73 -7.17
C VAL A 383 18.75 -26.35 -7.99
N LYS A 384 18.60 -25.07 -8.35
CA LYS A 384 17.45 -24.62 -9.14
C LYS A 384 17.44 -25.22 -10.55
N LYS A 385 18.58 -25.33 -11.21
CA LYS A 385 18.71 -26.00 -12.51
C LYS A 385 18.22 -27.47 -12.45
N GLN A 386 18.62 -28.21 -11.40
CA GLN A 386 18.15 -29.58 -11.19
C GLN A 386 16.63 -29.65 -10.98
N VAL A 387 16.08 -28.76 -10.15
CA VAL A 387 14.63 -28.69 -9.91
C VAL A 387 13.88 -28.40 -11.20
N PHE A 388 14.30 -27.40 -11.99
CA PHE A 388 13.60 -27.03 -13.22
C PHE A 388 13.72 -28.07 -14.32
N THR A 389 14.86 -28.76 -14.43
CA THR A 389 14.99 -29.94 -15.30
C THR A 389 13.95 -31.01 -14.92
N LYS A 390 13.77 -31.27 -13.64
CA LYS A 390 12.80 -32.26 -13.16
C LYS A 390 11.36 -31.81 -13.36
N LEU A 391 11.05 -30.52 -13.16
CA LEU A 391 9.72 -29.96 -13.42
C LEU A 391 9.36 -30.04 -14.92
N ASP A 392 10.32 -29.82 -15.82
CA ASP A 392 10.10 -29.95 -17.25
C ASP A 392 9.71 -31.39 -17.67
N GLU A 393 10.22 -32.40 -16.94
CA GLU A 393 9.87 -33.81 -17.17
C GLU A 393 8.49 -34.20 -16.64
N VAL A 394 8.05 -33.65 -15.49
CA VAL A 394 6.89 -34.20 -14.76
C VAL A 394 5.63 -33.34 -14.88
N CYS A 395 5.76 -32.01 -15.03
CA CYS A 395 4.60 -31.14 -15.12
C CYS A 395 3.93 -31.23 -16.49
N LYS A 396 2.60 -31.17 -16.50
CA LYS A 396 1.80 -31.16 -17.73
C LYS A 396 2.18 -30.01 -18.66
N ASP A 397 1.91 -30.17 -19.94
CA ASP A 397 2.03 -29.11 -20.92
C ASP A 397 1.16 -27.89 -20.51
N GLY A 398 1.71 -26.70 -20.67
CA GLY A 398 1.04 -25.46 -20.30
C GLY A 398 1.08 -25.12 -18.80
N ALA A 399 1.69 -25.96 -17.94
CA ALA A 399 1.95 -25.56 -16.56
C ALA A 399 3.02 -24.45 -16.52
N VAL A 400 2.79 -23.41 -15.71
CA VAL A 400 3.77 -22.34 -15.49
C VAL A 400 4.79 -22.78 -14.46
N LEU A 401 6.08 -22.57 -14.75
CA LEU A 401 7.19 -22.93 -13.87
C LEU A 401 7.80 -21.63 -13.31
N ALA A 402 7.58 -21.37 -12.02
CA ALA A 402 8.02 -20.13 -11.39
C ALA A 402 9.11 -20.37 -10.35
N SER A 403 10.11 -19.48 -10.30
CA SER A 403 11.10 -19.43 -9.21
C SER A 403 10.86 -18.23 -8.30
N ASN A 404 10.96 -18.43 -7.00
CA ASN A 404 10.93 -17.36 -6.00
C ASN A 404 12.36 -16.88 -5.65
N THR A 405 13.32 -17.01 -6.56
CA THR A 405 14.67 -16.46 -6.36
C THR A 405 14.65 -14.97 -6.10
N SER A 406 15.61 -14.46 -5.32
CA SER A 406 15.79 -13.05 -5.04
C SER A 406 16.90 -12.39 -5.87
N TYR A 407 17.79 -13.18 -6.47
CA TYR A 407 19.01 -12.68 -7.11
C TYR A 407 19.40 -13.41 -8.40
N LEU A 408 19.02 -14.71 -8.55
CA LEU A 408 19.52 -15.57 -9.62
C LEU A 408 18.87 -15.24 -10.97
N ASP A 409 19.64 -15.44 -12.04
CA ASP A 409 19.19 -15.18 -13.40
C ASP A 409 18.11 -16.18 -13.85
N ILE A 410 16.90 -15.68 -14.06
CA ILE A 410 15.76 -16.47 -14.54
C ILE A 410 16.01 -17.00 -15.97
N ASN A 411 16.79 -16.32 -16.80
CA ASN A 411 17.14 -16.82 -18.14
C ASN A 411 17.96 -18.10 -18.08
N GLU A 412 18.92 -18.21 -17.13
CA GLU A 412 19.69 -19.42 -16.92
C GLU A 412 18.83 -20.56 -16.40
N ILE A 413 17.89 -20.29 -15.50
CA ILE A 413 16.94 -21.28 -15.00
C ILE A 413 16.03 -21.76 -16.14
N ALA A 414 15.50 -20.85 -16.94
CA ALA A 414 14.62 -21.17 -18.08
C ALA A 414 15.33 -22.03 -19.14
N ALA A 415 16.63 -21.82 -19.33
CA ALA A 415 17.42 -22.59 -20.30
C ALA A 415 17.54 -24.09 -19.96
N MET A 416 17.21 -24.49 -18.72
CA MET A 416 17.18 -25.91 -18.31
C MET A 416 15.93 -26.65 -18.74
N THR A 417 14.94 -25.95 -19.29
CA THR A 417 13.67 -26.52 -19.74
C THR A 417 13.58 -26.52 -21.27
N LYS A 418 12.80 -27.43 -21.84
CA LYS A 418 12.44 -27.45 -23.26
C LYS A 418 11.41 -26.40 -23.62
N ARG A 419 10.82 -25.76 -22.62
CA ARG A 419 9.75 -24.75 -22.72
C ARG A 419 10.08 -23.47 -21.93
N PRO A 420 11.16 -22.77 -22.27
CA PRO A 420 11.58 -21.57 -21.55
C PRO A 420 10.53 -20.45 -21.58
N GLY A 421 9.57 -20.50 -22.50
CA GLY A 421 8.43 -19.58 -22.53
C GLY A 421 7.45 -19.75 -21.35
N ASP A 422 7.44 -20.92 -20.71
CA ASP A 422 6.59 -21.23 -19.55
C ASP A 422 7.25 -20.85 -18.21
N VAL A 423 8.51 -20.33 -18.24
CA VAL A 423 9.29 -20.00 -17.04
C VAL A 423 9.19 -18.52 -16.70
N ILE A 424 9.02 -18.21 -15.41
CA ILE A 424 8.87 -16.84 -14.89
C ILE A 424 9.46 -16.73 -13.47
N GLY A 425 9.90 -15.55 -13.07
CA GLY A 425 10.20 -15.25 -11.67
C GLY A 425 8.95 -14.71 -10.95
N LEU A 426 8.68 -15.25 -9.77
CA LEU A 426 7.64 -14.76 -8.85
C LEU A 426 8.29 -14.47 -7.50
N HIS A 427 8.88 -13.27 -7.37
CA HIS A 427 9.62 -12.88 -6.18
C HIS A 427 8.69 -12.32 -5.12
N PHE A 428 8.38 -13.14 -4.11
CA PHE A 428 7.60 -12.79 -2.93
C PHE A 428 8.51 -12.24 -1.83
N PHE A 429 7.93 -11.45 -0.94
CA PHE A 429 8.62 -10.83 0.20
C PHE A 429 8.17 -11.43 1.53
N SER A 430 9.12 -11.61 2.46
CA SER A 430 8.87 -12.24 3.77
C SER A 430 8.16 -11.28 4.75
N PRO A 431 7.10 -11.72 5.44
CA PRO A 431 6.36 -13.00 5.32
C PRO A 431 5.42 -12.99 4.10
N ALA A 432 5.53 -14.01 3.22
CA ALA A 432 4.87 -13.99 1.91
C ALA A 432 3.33 -13.89 1.96
N HIS A 433 2.67 -14.38 3.00
CA HIS A 433 1.22 -14.26 3.18
C HIS A 433 0.77 -12.88 3.72
N VAL A 434 1.72 -12.02 4.14
CA VAL A 434 1.44 -10.69 4.72
C VAL A 434 1.89 -9.57 3.78
N MET A 435 3.12 -9.64 3.28
CA MET A 435 3.71 -8.60 2.43
C MET A 435 2.93 -8.49 1.12
N LYS A 436 2.66 -7.25 0.72
CA LYS A 436 1.81 -6.97 -0.45
C LYS A 436 2.56 -7.03 -1.78
N LEU A 437 3.85 -6.71 -1.80
CA LEU A 437 4.63 -6.68 -3.04
C LEU A 437 4.81 -8.08 -3.62
N LEU A 438 4.72 -8.16 -4.95
CA LEU A 438 5.13 -9.29 -5.76
C LEU A 438 5.84 -8.76 -7.01
N GLU A 439 7.13 -9.00 -7.16
CA GLU A 439 7.84 -8.72 -8.39
C GLU A 439 7.63 -9.88 -9.37
N ILE A 440 7.07 -9.56 -10.54
CA ILE A 440 6.89 -10.48 -11.67
C ILE A 440 8.13 -10.33 -12.56
N VAL A 441 9.08 -11.22 -12.42
CA VAL A 441 10.36 -11.16 -13.13
C VAL A 441 10.25 -11.86 -14.47
N VAL A 442 10.32 -11.06 -15.53
CA VAL A 442 10.09 -11.52 -16.91
C VAL A 442 11.44 -11.79 -17.58
N ALA A 443 11.70 -13.07 -17.88
CA ALA A 443 12.87 -13.49 -18.65
C ALA A 443 12.69 -13.24 -20.15
N ASP A 444 13.75 -13.28 -20.92
CA ASP A 444 13.77 -12.94 -22.35
C ASP A 444 12.80 -13.78 -23.18
N LYS A 445 12.57 -15.04 -22.80
CA LYS A 445 11.71 -15.98 -23.50
C LYS A 445 10.34 -16.19 -22.86
N THR A 446 10.06 -15.58 -21.72
CA THR A 446 8.78 -15.73 -21.03
C THR A 446 7.62 -15.31 -21.93
N ALA A 447 6.65 -16.20 -22.14
CA ALA A 447 5.52 -15.95 -23.01
C ALA A 447 4.53 -14.92 -22.41
N PRO A 448 3.87 -14.08 -23.21
CA PRO A 448 2.96 -13.03 -22.70
C PRO A 448 1.82 -13.56 -21.85
N ASP A 449 1.25 -14.73 -22.16
CA ASP A 449 0.20 -15.37 -21.37
C ASP A 449 0.70 -15.87 -20.01
N VAL A 450 1.97 -16.26 -19.92
CA VAL A 450 2.63 -16.59 -18.64
C VAL A 450 2.82 -15.35 -17.78
N VAL A 451 3.23 -14.23 -18.38
CA VAL A 451 3.29 -12.94 -17.66
C VAL A 451 1.89 -12.55 -17.16
N ALA A 452 0.88 -12.60 -18.02
CA ALA A 452 -0.51 -12.32 -17.66
C ALA A 452 -0.99 -13.25 -16.53
N THR A 453 -0.57 -14.51 -16.51
CA THR A 453 -0.88 -15.48 -15.45
C THR A 453 -0.24 -15.09 -14.12
N GLY A 454 1.01 -14.62 -14.12
CA GLY A 454 1.68 -14.09 -12.92
C GLY A 454 0.91 -12.90 -12.31
N PHE A 455 0.47 -11.94 -13.14
CA PHE A 455 -0.36 -10.82 -12.70
C PHE A 455 -1.74 -11.26 -12.19
N ALA A 456 -2.39 -12.21 -12.87
CA ALA A 456 -3.68 -12.76 -12.44
C ALA A 456 -3.57 -13.47 -11.08
N LEU A 457 -2.50 -14.26 -10.88
CA LEU A 457 -2.19 -14.86 -9.58
C LEU A 457 -1.98 -13.77 -8.52
N GLY A 458 -1.13 -12.78 -8.78
CA GLY A 458 -0.88 -11.67 -7.86
C GLY A 458 -2.18 -10.96 -7.46
N HIS A 459 -3.05 -10.66 -8.41
CA HIS A 459 -4.37 -10.08 -8.13
C HIS A 459 -5.23 -10.99 -7.24
N ARG A 460 -5.30 -12.29 -7.54
CA ARG A 460 -6.04 -13.28 -6.73
C ARG A 460 -5.50 -13.36 -5.30
N LEU A 461 -4.18 -13.29 -5.12
CA LEU A 461 -3.50 -13.24 -3.83
C LEU A 461 -3.57 -11.86 -3.13
N ARG A 462 -4.24 -10.86 -3.74
CA ARG A 462 -4.33 -9.47 -3.27
C ARG A 462 -2.95 -8.82 -3.09
N LYS A 463 -2.03 -9.14 -4.00
CA LYS A 463 -0.71 -8.53 -4.08
C LYS A 463 -0.74 -7.27 -4.96
N VAL A 464 0.24 -6.42 -4.74
CA VAL A 464 0.61 -5.33 -5.65
C VAL A 464 1.73 -5.88 -6.52
N SER A 465 1.38 -6.23 -7.76
CA SER A 465 2.31 -6.87 -8.68
C SER A 465 3.03 -5.83 -9.55
N VAL A 466 4.34 -5.94 -9.62
CA VAL A 466 5.22 -5.06 -10.39
C VAL A 466 6.01 -5.90 -11.39
N ARG A 467 6.04 -5.48 -12.68
CA ARG A 467 6.90 -6.12 -13.67
C ARG A 467 8.35 -5.72 -13.46
N ALA A 468 9.24 -6.71 -13.37
CA ALA A 468 10.68 -6.53 -13.30
C ALA A 468 11.38 -7.22 -14.48
N GLY A 469 12.48 -6.66 -14.97
CA GLY A 469 13.44 -7.34 -15.82
C GLY A 469 14.42 -8.18 -14.99
N VAL A 470 15.27 -8.95 -15.67
CA VAL A 470 16.27 -9.82 -15.03
C VAL A 470 17.55 -9.03 -14.78
N CYS A 471 17.95 -8.93 -13.52
CA CYS A 471 19.28 -8.49 -13.06
C CYS A 471 19.51 -8.99 -11.63
N ASP A 472 20.73 -8.86 -11.09
CA ASP A 472 21.02 -9.20 -9.69
C ASP A 472 20.20 -8.32 -8.74
N GLY A 473 19.26 -8.95 -8.00
CA GLY A 473 18.38 -8.28 -7.05
C GLY A 473 17.16 -7.57 -7.65
N PHE A 474 16.89 -7.72 -8.94
CA PHE A 474 15.77 -7.16 -9.69
C PHE A 474 15.59 -5.64 -9.45
N ILE A 475 14.39 -5.15 -9.13
CA ILE A 475 14.18 -3.74 -8.82
C ILE A 475 14.57 -3.44 -7.37
N GLY A 476 13.93 -4.11 -6.44
CA GLY A 476 13.96 -3.71 -5.04
C GLY A 476 15.27 -4.06 -4.32
N ASN A 477 15.75 -5.30 -4.42
CA ASN A 477 17.00 -5.71 -3.76
C ASN A 477 18.24 -5.05 -4.36
N ARG A 478 18.24 -4.73 -5.66
CA ARG A 478 19.31 -3.97 -6.30
C ARG A 478 19.42 -2.56 -5.69
N ILE A 479 18.29 -1.86 -5.59
CA ILE A 479 18.25 -0.52 -4.97
C ILE A 479 18.61 -0.60 -3.48
N LEU A 480 18.08 -1.60 -2.75
CA LEU A 480 18.41 -1.87 -1.34
C LEU A 480 19.93 -2.02 -1.14
N SER A 481 20.59 -2.81 -2.00
CA SER A 481 22.03 -3.02 -1.92
C SER A 481 22.80 -1.70 -1.99
N THR A 482 22.42 -0.79 -2.89
CA THR A 482 23.08 0.49 -3.08
C THR A 482 22.91 1.44 -1.90
N TYR A 483 21.68 1.68 -1.45
CA TYR A 483 21.51 2.60 -0.31
C TYR A 483 21.98 2.01 1.02
N ARG A 484 22.02 0.67 1.14
CA ARG A 484 22.66 0.01 2.27
C ARG A 484 24.18 0.21 2.26
N THR A 485 24.82 0.07 1.11
CA THR A 485 26.25 0.37 0.92
C THR A 485 26.56 1.82 1.28
N CYS A 486 25.69 2.77 0.89
CA CYS A 486 25.82 4.16 1.30
C CYS A 486 25.82 4.32 2.84
N ALA A 487 24.92 3.62 3.54
CA ALA A 487 24.90 3.63 5.00
C ALA A 487 26.21 3.08 5.60
N ASP A 488 26.72 1.98 5.07
CA ASP A 488 27.98 1.39 5.52
C ASP A 488 29.18 2.34 5.26
N HIS A 489 29.21 3.06 4.12
CA HIS A 489 30.23 4.10 3.84
C HIS A 489 30.14 5.24 4.86
N MET A 490 28.94 5.75 5.17
CA MET A 490 28.79 6.79 6.20
C MET A 490 29.25 6.31 7.59
N VAL A 491 29.01 5.02 7.91
CA VAL A 491 29.53 4.42 9.14
C VAL A 491 31.05 4.43 9.16
N LEU A 492 31.71 4.03 8.08
CA LEU A 492 33.18 4.08 8.01
C LEU A 492 33.70 5.52 8.12
N ASP A 493 33.02 6.49 7.53
CA ASP A 493 33.43 7.90 7.48
C ASP A 493 33.15 8.69 8.78
N GLY A 494 32.40 8.12 9.75
CA GLY A 494 32.25 8.75 11.07
C GLY A 494 30.89 8.65 11.72
N ALA A 495 29.81 8.45 10.97
CA ALA A 495 28.48 8.28 11.56
C ALA A 495 28.39 6.98 12.40
N SER A 496 27.47 6.94 13.37
CA SER A 496 27.13 5.67 14.03
C SER A 496 25.94 5.00 13.35
N PRO A 497 25.82 3.64 13.39
CA PRO A 497 24.62 2.95 12.92
C PRO A 497 23.33 3.49 13.55
N TYR A 498 23.39 3.87 14.82
CA TYR A 498 22.27 4.36 15.58
C TYR A 498 21.82 5.76 15.17
N GLN A 499 22.77 6.64 14.84
CA GLN A 499 22.47 7.97 14.29
C GLN A 499 21.81 7.86 12.92
N ILE A 500 22.30 6.96 12.06
CA ILE A 500 21.71 6.71 10.73
C ILE A 500 20.28 6.17 10.89
N ASP A 501 20.08 5.17 11.74
CA ASP A 501 18.75 4.61 11.99
C ASP A 501 17.79 5.68 12.53
N LYS A 502 18.27 6.56 13.43
CA LYS A 502 17.46 7.67 13.96
C LYS A 502 17.10 8.67 12.85
N ALA A 503 18.05 9.15 12.08
CA ALA A 503 17.82 10.13 11.01
C ALA A 503 16.78 9.61 9.99
N LEU A 504 16.83 8.33 9.66
CA LEU A 504 15.91 7.72 8.69
C LEU A 504 14.53 7.41 9.31
N THR A 505 14.46 7.06 10.59
CA THR A 505 13.15 6.96 11.26
C THR A 505 12.48 8.32 11.44
N ASP A 506 13.24 9.37 11.69
CA ASP A 506 12.73 10.76 11.73
C ASP A 506 12.25 11.22 10.33
N PHE A 507 12.87 10.74 9.25
CA PHE A 507 12.39 10.95 7.87
C PHE A 507 11.05 10.27 7.60
N GLY A 508 10.72 9.18 8.34
CA GLY A 508 9.46 8.48 8.26
C GLY A 508 9.54 6.98 7.97
N PHE A 509 10.73 6.40 7.81
CA PHE A 509 10.86 4.94 7.71
C PHE A 509 10.40 4.26 8.99
N ALA A 510 9.85 3.06 8.85
CA ALA A 510 9.41 2.27 10.00
C ALA A 510 10.57 1.86 10.92
N MET A 511 11.72 1.61 10.31
CA MET A 511 12.97 1.18 10.95
C MET A 511 14.13 1.71 10.10
N GLY A 512 15.24 2.01 10.74
CA GLY A 512 16.48 2.30 10.03
C GLY A 512 17.15 1.03 9.47
N PRO A 513 18.15 1.18 8.57
CA PRO A 513 18.74 0.05 7.83
C PRO A 513 19.46 -0.98 8.71
N PHE A 514 20.01 -0.56 9.85
CA PHE A 514 20.70 -1.48 10.78
C PHE A 514 19.72 -2.28 11.61
N ALA A 515 18.63 -1.67 12.07
CA ALA A 515 17.54 -2.38 12.74
C ALA A 515 16.81 -3.34 11.76
N VAL A 516 16.67 -2.98 10.47
CA VAL A 516 16.14 -3.87 9.41
C VAL A 516 17.07 -5.06 9.19
N SER A 517 18.40 -4.85 9.21
CA SER A 517 19.38 -5.94 9.09
C SER A 517 19.28 -6.93 10.25
N ASP A 518 19.11 -6.45 11.47
CA ASP A 518 18.89 -7.30 12.65
C ASP A 518 17.56 -8.09 12.57
N LEU A 519 16.52 -7.50 11.98
CA LEU A 519 15.22 -8.17 11.76
C LEU A 519 15.34 -9.27 10.71
N ALA A 520 16.02 -9.02 9.59
CA ALA A 520 16.21 -9.97 8.52
C ALA A 520 17.17 -11.11 8.93
N GLY A 521 18.22 -10.76 9.64
CA GLY A 521 19.30 -11.60 10.08
C GLY A 521 20.61 -11.27 9.35
N LEU A 522 21.68 -11.04 10.12
CA LEU A 522 23.00 -10.63 9.61
C LEU A 522 23.66 -11.72 8.74
N ASP A 523 23.27 -12.98 8.88
CA ASP A 523 23.68 -14.09 8.04
C ASP A 523 23.28 -13.90 6.56
N ILE A 524 22.14 -13.28 6.28
CA ILE A 524 21.69 -12.98 4.90
C ILE A 524 22.65 -11.97 4.27
N GLY A 525 22.91 -10.86 4.96
CA GLY A 525 23.86 -9.84 4.47
C GLY A 525 25.27 -10.38 4.30
N TRP A 526 25.74 -11.22 5.23
CA TRP A 526 27.03 -11.88 5.16
C TRP A 526 27.13 -12.79 3.91
N ALA A 527 26.11 -13.62 3.65
CA ALA A 527 26.10 -14.49 2.49
C ALA A 527 26.18 -13.70 1.16
N VAL A 528 25.46 -12.57 1.05
CA VAL A 528 25.51 -11.70 -0.13
C VAL A 528 26.91 -11.09 -0.29
N ARG A 529 27.52 -10.54 0.77
CA ARG A 529 28.87 -9.98 0.70
C ARG A 529 29.92 -11.02 0.33
N LYS A 530 29.80 -12.23 0.94
CA LYS A 530 30.68 -13.36 0.61
C LYS A 530 30.60 -13.77 -0.86
N ARG A 531 29.37 -13.84 -1.42
CA ARG A 531 29.15 -14.12 -2.84
C ARG A 531 29.80 -13.05 -3.72
N LYS A 532 29.51 -11.77 -3.48
CA LYS A 532 30.06 -10.64 -4.26
C LYS A 532 31.59 -10.60 -4.24
N ARG A 533 32.22 -10.89 -3.09
CA ARG A 533 33.69 -10.97 -3.00
C ARG A 533 34.25 -12.15 -3.81
N ALA A 534 33.55 -13.28 -3.83
CA ALA A 534 33.94 -14.47 -4.60
C ALA A 534 33.80 -14.25 -6.12
N GLU A 535 32.81 -13.48 -6.56
CA GLU A 535 32.60 -13.08 -7.94
C GLU A 535 33.65 -12.02 -8.41
N GLY A 536 34.31 -11.36 -7.49
CA GLY A 536 35.29 -10.31 -7.72
C GLY A 536 34.73 -8.91 -7.61
N MET A 537 35.27 -8.11 -6.71
CA MET A 537 34.87 -6.69 -6.54
C MET A 537 35.80 -5.80 -7.41
N ASP A 538 35.20 -4.69 -7.91
CA ASP A 538 36.03 -3.64 -8.53
C ASP A 538 37.04 -3.12 -7.48
N PRO A 539 38.35 -3.01 -7.83
CA PRO A 539 39.35 -2.52 -6.89
C PRO A 539 39.10 -1.12 -6.31
N ARG A 540 38.29 -0.31 -6.98
CA ARG A 540 37.87 1.01 -6.51
C ARG A 540 36.71 0.98 -5.51
N ALA A 541 35.99 -0.15 -5.45
CA ALA A 541 34.85 -0.29 -4.55
C ALA A 541 35.34 -0.32 -3.09
N ARG A 542 34.74 0.53 -2.26
CA ARG A 542 34.98 0.50 -0.82
C ARG A 542 34.29 -0.71 -0.21
N ASP A 543 35.02 -1.53 0.53
CA ASP A 543 34.51 -2.68 1.25
C ASP A 543 34.38 -2.38 2.75
N SER A 544 33.43 -3.02 3.41
CA SER A 544 33.18 -2.92 4.85
C SER A 544 33.10 -4.33 5.45
N SER A 545 33.85 -4.57 6.52
CA SER A 545 33.97 -5.89 7.16
C SER A 545 33.45 -5.96 8.59
N TYR A 546 33.15 -4.83 9.24
CA TYR A 546 32.67 -4.80 10.64
C TYR A 546 31.40 -5.63 10.86
N ALA A 547 30.50 -5.66 9.85
CA ALA A 547 29.30 -6.47 9.89
C ALA A 547 29.58 -7.98 9.78
N ASP A 548 30.67 -8.36 9.12
CA ASP A 548 31.11 -9.77 9.04
C ASP A 548 31.65 -10.25 10.38
N LYS A 549 32.39 -9.38 11.09
CA LYS A 549 32.88 -9.68 12.46
C LYS A 549 31.70 -9.91 13.42
N LEU A 550 30.63 -9.11 13.33
CA LEU A 550 29.42 -9.35 14.12
C LEU A 550 28.81 -10.74 13.83
N TYR A 551 28.76 -11.14 12.55
CA TYR A 551 28.26 -12.46 12.16
C TYR A 551 29.16 -13.58 12.69
N GLU A 552 30.48 -13.45 12.58
CA GLU A 552 31.48 -14.42 13.04
C GLU A 552 31.44 -14.62 14.56
N ASP A 553 31.07 -13.58 15.31
CA ASP A 553 30.84 -13.60 16.75
C ASP A 553 29.46 -14.22 17.14
N GLY A 554 28.69 -14.73 16.16
CA GLY A 554 27.38 -15.37 16.40
C GLY A 554 26.24 -14.39 16.61
N HIS A 555 26.40 -13.12 16.30
CA HIS A 555 25.39 -12.09 16.40
C HIS A 555 24.56 -12.01 15.12
N PHE A 556 23.42 -12.72 15.06
CA PHE A 556 22.58 -12.76 13.85
C PHE A 556 21.37 -11.82 13.91
N GLY A 557 21.34 -10.89 14.85
CA GLY A 557 20.24 -9.96 15.03
C GLY A 557 19.16 -10.50 15.97
N GLN A 558 17.88 -10.19 15.65
CA GLN A 558 16.75 -10.53 16.54
C GLN A 558 16.62 -12.03 16.82
N LYS A 559 16.97 -12.89 15.87
CA LYS A 559 16.87 -14.35 16.01
C LYS A 559 17.84 -14.95 17.05
N THR A 560 18.95 -14.26 17.34
CA THR A 560 19.89 -14.62 18.43
C THR A 560 19.83 -13.67 19.61
N GLY A 561 18.95 -12.68 19.56
CA GLY A 561 18.79 -11.65 20.58
C GLY A 561 19.86 -10.55 20.55
N LYS A 562 20.82 -10.61 19.61
CA LYS A 562 21.95 -9.67 19.51
C LYS A 562 22.40 -9.49 18.06
N GLY A 563 22.59 -8.26 17.65
CA GLY A 563 23.11 -7.82 16.37
C GLY A 563 23.70 -6.42 16.52
N TYR A 564 23.28 -5.46 15.69
CA TYR A 564 23.55 -4.03 15.94
C TYR A 564 22.90 -3.54 17.25
N TYR A 565 21.80 -4.19 17.63
CA TYR A 565 21.08 -3.94 18.86
C TYR A 565 21.04 -5.20 19.72
N VAL A 566 20.83 -5.02 21.01
CA VAL A 566 20.52 -6.08 21.96
C VAL A 566 19.02 -6.08 22.22
N TYR A 567 18.39 -7.24 22.08
CA TYR A 567 16.94 -7.43 22.16
C TYR A 567 16.58 -8.19 23.44
N GLU A 568 15.75 -7.60 24.28
CA GLU A 568 15.21 -8.25 25.46
C GLU A 568 13.87 -8.95 25.15
N LYS A 569 13.72 -10.18 25.60
CA LYS A 569 12.50 -10.96 25.38
C LYS A 569 11.27 -10.24 25.95
N GLY A 570 10.27 -9.98 25.11
CA GLY A 570 9.02 -9.32 25.52
C GLY A 570 9.05 -7.78 25.43
N LYS A 571 10.19 -7.15 25.15
CA LYS A 571 10.28 -5.71 24.87
C LYS A 571 10.26 -5.45 23.37
N ARG A 572 9.60 -4.35 22.98
CA ARG A 572 9.65 -3.86 21.60
C ARG A 572 10.88 -2.98 21.40
N GLY A 573 11.59 -3.18 20.27
CA GLY A 573 12.82 -2.48 19.96
C GLY A 573 14.04 -3.06 20.68
N GLY A 574 15.24 -2.67 20.22
CA GLY A 574 16.51 -3.03 20.83
C GLY A 574 17.20 -1.81 21.45
N VAL A 575 18.17 -2.05 22.31
CA VAL A 575 19.11 -1.03 22.79
C VAL A 575 20.42 -1.16 22.02
N PRO A 576 21.17 -0.06 21.77
CA PRO A 576 22.47 -0.11 21.09
C PRO A 576 23.37 -1.18 21.67
N ASN A 577 23.96 -2.02 20.81
CA ASN A 577 24.93 -3.02 21.25
C ASN A 577 26.29 -2.34 21.47
N PRO A 578 26.85 -2.37 22.68
CA PRO A 578 28.12 -1.69 23.00
C PRO A 578 29.35 -2.27 22.26
N GLU A 579 29.25 -3.48 21.73
CA GLU A 579 30.35 -4.14 21.01
C GLU A 579 30.49 -3.66 19.55
N VAL A 580 29.48 -3.00 18.99
CA VAL A 580 29.47 -2.58 17.59
C VAL A 580 30.46 -1.44 17.31
N MET A 581 30.43 -0.39 18.13
CA MET A 581 31.31 0.77 17.90
C MET A 581 32.80 0.41 17.97
N PRO A 582 33.30 -0.40 18.93
CA PRO A 582 34.70 -0.84 18.92
C PRO A 582 35.13 -1.57 17.67
N LEU A 583 34.24 -2.40 17.05
CA LEU A 583 34.53 -3.08 15.78
C LEU A 583 34.67 -2.08 14.61
N ILE A 584 33.79 -1.07 14.56
CA ILE A 584 33.83 -0.02 13.56
C ILE A 584 35.08 0.84 13.71
N GLU A 585 35.45 1.22 14.95
CA GLU A 585 36.64 2.02 15.25
C GLU A 585 37.92 1.26 14.89
N ALA A 586 37.97 -0.04 15.15
CA ALA A 586 39.09 -0.90 14.75
C ALA A 586 39.25 -0.95 13.23
N GLU A 587 38.16 -1.07 12.47
CA GLU A 587 38.21 -1.08 11.00
C GLU A 587 38.60 0.27 10.44
N ARG A 588 38.12 1.39 10.98
CA ARG A 588 38.58 2.75 10.62
C ARG A 588 40.09 2.91 10.81
N ALA A 589 40.58 2.46 11.96
CA ALA A 589 42.04 2.52 12.25
C ALA A 589 42.85 1.64 11.29
N GLU A 590 42.40 0.43 11.00
CA GLU A 590 43.02 -0.49 10.03
C GLU A 590 43.11 0.13 8.62
N LYS A 591 42.03 0.82 8.21
CA LYS A 591 41.92 1.48 6.89
C LYS A 591 42.52 2.90 6.85
N GLY A 592 43.01 3.42 7.97
CA GLY A 592 43.55 4.79 8.08
C GLY A 592 42.47 5.88 7.86
N ILE A 593 41.21 5.59 8.14
CA ILE A 593 40.11 6.54 7.97
C ILE A 593 40.04 7.45 9.20
N THR A 594 40.09 8.76 8.98
CA THR A 594 39.79 9.76 10.02
C THR A 594 38.30 10.05 10.02
N PRO A 595 37.60 9.70 11.12
CA PRO A 595 36.16 9.92 11.19
C PRO A 595 35.81 11.42 11.23
N ARG A 596 34.67 11.80 10.64
CA ARG A 596 34.12 13.13 10.68
C ARG A 596 32.69 13.10 11.23
N ASP A 597 32.18 14.24 11.65
CA ASP A 597 30.78 14.38 12.06
C ASP A 597 29.86 14.44 10.83
N PHE A 598 28.66 13.89 11.01
CA PHE A 598 27.55 13.98 10.09
C PHE A 598 26.36 14.64 10.76
N THR A 599 25.64 15.51 10.05
CA THR A 599 24.31 15.95 10.49
C THR A 599 23.25 14.92 10.07
N ASP A 600 22.14 14.86 10.81
CA ASP A 600 21.02 13.99 10.46
C ASP A 600 20.46 14.31 9.08
N GLU A 601 20.48 15.59 8.67
CA GLU A 601 20.08 16.01 7.32
C GLU A 601 21.03 15.48 6.24
N GLU A 602 22.35 15.54 6.44
CA GLU A 602 23.32 14.99 5.49
C GLU A 602 23.16 13.49 5.35
N ILE A 603 22.95 12.77 6.46
CA ILE A 603 22.69 11.32 6.46
C ILE A 603 21.49 11.00 5.60
N MET A 604 20.37 11.68 5.84
CA MET A 604 19.15 11.50 5.10
C MET A 604 19.34 11.78 3.60
N ARG A 605 19.98 12.93 3.26
CA ARG A 605 20.21 13.32 1.86
C ARG A 605 21.10 12.32 1.13
N ARG A 606 22.22 11.86 1.72
CA ARG A 606 23.08 10.84 1.12
C ARG A 606 22.34 9.53 0.87
N TYR A 607 21.64 9.05 1.88
CA TYR A 607 20.88 7.80 1.77
C TYR A 607 19.81 7.85 0.68
N MET A 608 19.03 8.93 0.67
CA MET A 608 17.96 9.12 -0.33
C MET A 608 18.53 9.32 -1.74
N THR A 609 19.58 10.11 -1.89
CA THR A 609 20.22 10.36 -3.18
C THR A 609 20.86 9.09 -3.77
N ALA A 610 21.48 8.23 -2.93
CA ALA A 610 21.98 6.93 -3.38
C ALA A 610 20.85 6.03 -3.88
N MET A 611 19.71 6.01 -3.15
CA MET A 611 18.50 5.29 -3.55
C MET A 611 17.95 5.79 -4.90
N VAL A 612 17.83 7.11 -5.07
CA VAL A 612 17.35 7.74 -6.32
C VAL A 612 18.29 7.46 -7.49
N ASN A 613 19.58 7.56 -7.28
CA ASN A 613 20.59 7.34 -8.33
C ASN A 613 20.51 5.91 -8.89
N GLU A 614 20.44 4.91 -8.02
CA GLU A 614 20.29 3.52 -8.46
C GLU A 614 18.90 3.25 -9.05
N ALA A 615 17.84 3.83 -8.49
CA ALA A 615 16.51 3.77 -9.03
C ALA A 615 16.45 4.32 -10.47
N ALA A 616 17.13 5.42 -10.73
CA ALA A 616 17.25 5.99 -12.09
C ALA A 616 17.96 5.03 -13.06
N ARG A 617 19.00 4.30 -12.61
CA ARG A 617 19.66 3.25 -13.43
C ARG A 617 18.72 2.11 -13.74
N VAL A 618 18.00 1.60 -12.73
CA VAL A 618 17.03 0.51 -12.88
C VAL A 618 15.97 0.85 -13.92
N VAL A 619 15.50 2.11 -13.97
CA VAL A 619 14.57 2.58 -15.01
C VAL A 619 15.29 2.74 -16.36
N GLY A 620 16.46 3.37 -16.36
CA GLY A 620 17.22 3.64 -17.58
C GLY A 620 17.68 2.39 -18.34
N GLU A 621 17.92 1.30 -17.61
CA GLU A 621 18.29 -0.02 -18.14
C GLU A 621 17.06 -0.87 -18.51
N GLY A 622 15.82 -0.40 -18.23
CA GLY A 622 14.59 -1.13 -18.53
C GLY A 622 14.29 -2.29 -17.59
N ILE A 623 14.98 -2.39 -16.44
CA ILE A 623 14.68 -3.38 -15.41
C ILE A 623 13.31 -3.05 -14.77
N ALA A 624 13.07 -1.79 -14.40
CA ALA A 624 11.74 -1.26 -14.18
C ALA A 624 11.26 -0.59 -15.47
N ARG A 625 10.01 -0.81 -15.83
CA ARG A 625 9.42 -0.25 -17.05
C ARG A 625 9.29 1.28 -16.98
N ARG A 626 9.02 1.80 -15.79
CA ARG A 626 8.77 3.24 -15.55
C ARG A 626 9.11 3.61 -14.08
N PRO A 627 9.29 4.90 -13.80
CA PRO A 627 9.57 5.38 -12.43
C PRO A 627 8.55 4.93 -11.40
N LEU A 628 7.26 4.94 -11.74
CA LEU A 628 6.17 4.50 -10.88
C LEU A 628 6.34 3.07 -10.37
N ASP A 629 6.89 2.17 -11.19
CA ASP A 629 7.10 0.77 -10.82
C ASP A 629 8.16 0.67 -9.70
N VAL A 630 9.19 1.51 -9.73
CA VAL A 630 10.18 1.63 -8.66
C VAL A 630 9.52 2.18 -7.38
N ASP A 631 8.78 3.28 -7.48
CA ASP A 631 8.13 3.89 -6.32
C ASP A 631 7.21 2.90 -5.61
N VAL A 632 6.37 2.19 -6.36
CA VAL A 632 5.46 1.18 -5.81
C VAL A 632 6.23 0.00 -5.19
N THR A 633 7.33 -0.45 -5.80
CA THR A 633 8.19 -1.49 -5.24
C THR A 633 8.73 -1.08 -3.87
N LEU A 634 9.27 0.12 -3.74
CA LEU A 634 9.84 0.61 -2.47
C LEU A 634 8.76 0.87 -1.41
N LEU A 635 7.59 1.35 -1.80
CA LEU A 635 6.45 1.58 -0.90
C LEU A 635 5.92 0.27 -0.29
N TYR A 636 5.83 -0.81 -1.06
CA TYR A 636 5.16 -2.04 -0.65
C TYR A 636 6.11 -3.16 -0.21
N GLY A 637 7.37 -3.11 -0.59
CA GLY A 637 8.39 -4.11 -0.24
C GLY A 637 9.43 -3.65 0.77
N TYR A 638 9.72 -2.35 0.83
CA TYR A 638 10.88 -1.83 1.55
C TYR A 638 10.54 -0.75 2.59
N GLY A 639 9.26 -0.55 2.86
CA GLY A 639 8.80 0.32 3.95
C GLY A 639 9.06 1.81 3.71
N PHE A 640 9.21 2.23 2.46
CA PHE A 640 9.34 3.64 2.12
C PHE A 640 8.11 4.43 2.63
N PRO A 641 8.27 5.62 3.23
CA PRO A 641 7.15 6.39 3.77
C PRO A 641 6.14 6.75 2.68
N ARG A 642 4.90 6.22 2.80
CA ARG A 642 3.87 6.37 1.77
C ARG A 642 3.55 7.82 1.43
N TYR A 643 3.57 8.71 2.44
CA TYR A 643 3.27 10.13 2.26
C TYR A 643 4.36 10.91 1.50
N ARG A 644 5.48 10.25 1.17
CA ARG A 644 6.54 10.82 0.32
C ARG A 644 6.48 10.29 -1.12
N GLY A 645 5.55 9.38 -1.43
CA GLY A 645 5.22 8.94 -2.79
C GLY A 645 6.13 7.88 -3.40
N GLY A 646 7.30 7.63 -2.83
CA GLY A 646 8.37 6.79 -3.38
C GLY A 646 9.64 7.59 -3.66
N PRO A 647 10.78 6.92 -3.91
CA PRO A 647 12.07 7.61 -4.06
C PRO A 647 12.13 8.54 -5.28
N LEU A 648 11.57 8.13 -6.43
CA LEU A 648 11.64 8.94 -7.64
C LEU A 648 10.63 10.10 -7.60
N LYS A 649 9.44 9.88 -7.02
CA LYS A 649 8.50 10.96 -6.74
C LYS A 649 9.07 11.95 -5.73
N TRP A 650 9.73 11.48 -4.68
CA TRP A 650 10.44 12.34 -3.73
C TRP A 650 11.51 13.19 -4.43
N ALA A 651 12.30 12.59 -5.34
CA ALA A 651 13.32 13.31 -6.10
C ALA A 651 12.73 14.43 -6.97
N ASP A 652 11.61 14.16 -7.65
CA ASP A 652 10.90 15.19 -8.43
C ASP A 652 10.47 16.37 -7.54
N MET A 653 9.97 16.10 -6.33
CA MET A 653 9.56 17.13 -5.38
C MET A 653 10.75 17.93 -4.78
N GLN A 654 11.94 17.30 -4.67
CA GLN A 654 13.16 18.00 -4.25
C GLN A 654 13.79 18.83 -5.37
N GLY A 655 13.51 18.49 -6.63
CA GLY A 655 14.16 19.05 -7.82
C GLY A 655 15.36 18.20 -8.27
N LEU A 656 15.26 17.61 -9.46
CA LEU A 656 16.32 16.75 -10.00
C LEU A 656 17.68 17.44 -10.17
N PRO A 657 17.77 18.76 -10.51
CA PRO A 657 19.06 19.46 -10.53
C PRO A 657 19.79 19.44 -9.19
N ASP A 658 19.08 19.60 -8.07
CA ASP A 658 19.67 19.59 -6.72
C ASP A 658 20.14 18.19 -6.34
N VAL A 659 19.37 17.15 -6.67
CA VAL A 659 19.78 15.75 -6.48
C VAL A 659 21.06 15.42 -7.28
N LEU A 660 21.13 15.86 -8.54
CA LEU A 660 22.33 15.67 -9.38
C LEU A 660 23.54 16.44 -8.87
N ALA A 661 23.33 17.65 -8.35
CA ALA A 661 24.37 18.46 -7.75
C ALA A 661 24.97 17.78 -6.50
N ASP A 662 24.14 17.18 -5.66
CA ASP A 662 24.59 16.39 -4.51
C ASP A 662 25.45 15.19 -4.93
N ILE A 663 25.03 14.43 -5.94
CA ILE A 663 25.80 13.29 -6.47
C ILE A 663 27.17 13.77 -6.94
N ARG A 664 27.23 14.84 -7.72
CA ARG A 664 28.50 15.38 -8.26
C ARG A 664 29.41 15.91 -7.15
N LYS A 665 28.84 16.53 -6.11
CA LYS A 665 29.59 16.97 -4.94
C LYS A 665 30.23 15.79 -4.21
N TRP A 666 29.50 14.70 -3.97
CA TRP A 666 30.02 13.54 -3.25
C TRP A 666 30.89 12.63 -4.13
N ALA A 667 30.83 12.75 -5.45
CA ALA A 667 31.78 12.11 -6.37
C ALA A 667 33.20 12.62 -6.18
N GLU A 668 33.42 13.80 -5.58
CA GLU A 668 34.75 14.28 -5.18
C GLU A 668 35.36 13.47 -4.01
N GLU A 669 34.47 12.82 -3.19
CA GLU A 669 34.89 11.96 -2.07
C GLU A 669 35.03 10.49 -2.51
N ASP A 670 34.14 10.00 -3.39
CA ASP A 670 34.10 8.62 -3.90
C ASP A 670 33.52 8.60 -5.32
N ASP A 671 34.36 8.74 -6.33
CA ASP A 671 34.00 8.81 -7.74
C ASP A 671 33.44 7.48 -8.29
N TYR A 672 33.74 6.37 -7.64
CA TYR A 672 33.21 5.07 -8.02
C TYR A 672 31.75 4.88 -7.56
N PHE A 673 31.45 5.19 -6.30
CA PHE A 673 30.11 5.02 -5.75
C PHE A 673 29.13 6.08 -6.28
N TRP A 674 29.56 7.35 -6.34
CA TRP A 674 28.73 8.49 -6.69
C TRP A 674 28.71 8.82 -8.19
N GLN A 675 28.81 7.81 -9.08
CA GLN A 675 28.61 8.04 -10.51
C GLN A 675 27.15 8.42 -10.79
N PRO A 676 26.86 9.55 -11.47
CA PRO A 676 25.52 9.91 -11.85
C PRO A 676 24.88 8.87 -12.78
N ALA A 677 23.61 8.55 -12.55
CA ALA A 677 22.84 7.72 -13.47
C ALA A 677 22.61 8.46 -14.80
N PRO A 678 22.88 7.84 -15.96
CA PRO A 678 22.69 8.50 -17.26
C PRO A 678 21.30 9.04 -17.49
N LEU A 679 20.26 8.32 -16.99
CA LEU A 679 18.87 8.78 -17.09
C LEU A 679 18.64 10.06 -16.28
N LEU A 680 19.21 10.17 -15.07
CA LEU A 680 19.09 11.38 -14.24
C LEU A 680 19.74 12.58 -14.92
N GLU A 681 20.96 12.43 -15.46
CA GLU A 681 21.64 13.48 -16.20
C GLU A 681 20.84 13.93 -17.42
N LYS A 682 20.26 12.97 -18.16
CA LYS A 682 19.41 13.26 -19.31
C LYS A 682 18.19 14.06 -18.92
N LEU A 683 17.43 13.65 -17.89
CA LEU A 683 16.24 14.37 -17.43
C LEU A 683 16.55 15.79 -16.99
N VAL A 684 17.65 15.98 -16.25
CA VAL A 684 18.08 17.33 -15.83
C VAL A 684 18.45 18.20 -17.04
N ALA A 685 19.17 17.65 -18.02
CA ALA A 685 19.55 18.37 -19.23
C ALA A 685 18.34 18.76 -20.09
N GLU A 686 17.30 17.94 -20.10
CA GLU A 686 16.06 18.18 -20.84
C GLU A 686 15.02 19.00 -20.06
N GLY A 687 15.27 19.34 -18.79
CA GLY A 687 14.31 20.01 -17.91
C GLY A 687 13.05 19.18 -17.62
N ARG A 688 13.17 17.87 -17.57
CA ARG A 688 12.11 16.88 -17.38
C ARG A 688 12.18 16.25 -15.99
N THR A 689 11.10 15.60 -15.61
CA THR A 689 10.93 14.88 -14.35
C THR A 689 10.72 13.37 -14.58
N PHE A 690 10.80 12.57 -13.51
CA PHE A 690 10.40 11.17 -13.54
C PHE A 690 8.89 11.01 -13.81
N ASP A 691 8.08 11.93 -13.29
CA ASP A 691 6.63 11.94 -13.57
C ASP A 691 6.31 12.12 -15.07
N ASP A 692 7.16 12.79 -15.84
CA ASP A 692 6.97 12.90 -17.30
C ASP A 692 7.15 11.56 -18.01
N LEU A 693 8.10 10.73 -17.55
CA LEU A 693 8.25 9.35 -18.06
C LEU A 693 7.05 8.46 -17.71
N ASN A 694 6.43 8.67 -16.54
CA ASN A 694 5.23 7.94 -16.16
C ASN A 694 4.03 8.23 -17.09
N LYS A 695 3.96 9.43 -17.67
CA LYS A 695 2.90 9.83 -18.61
C LYS A 695 3.10 9.25 -20.01
N GLU A 696 4.34 8.96 -20.39
CA GLU A 696 4.71 8.42 -21.71
C GLU A 696 4.57 6.88 -21.78
N ALA A 697 4.60 6.20 -20.64
CA ALA A 697 4.57 4.75 -20.52
C ALA A 697 3.15 4.23 -20.32
#